data_0beffc74f43daf0b75ee79380cb55479
#
_entry.id   0beffc74f43daf0b75ee79380cb55479
#
_cell.length_a   1.000
_cell.length_b   1.000
_cell.length_c   1.000
_cell.angle_alpha   90.00
_cell.angle_beta   90.00
_cell.angle_gamma   90.00
#
_symmetry.space_group_name_H-M   'P 1'
#
loop_
_entity.id
_entity.type
_entity.pdbx_description
1 polymer ?
#
loop_
_entity_poly.entity_id
_entity_poly.type
_entity_poly.pdbx_seq_one_letter_code
_entity_poly.pdbx_strand_id
1 'polypeptide(L)'
;MRRNRLATGLNVVGMGVGFAASILIFLWVEGELGYDKFTPGADKIFRLVGKVGPGAGAGTGQQEETGTAMVPTAFAAAIGREVPEVRRVTHLYDAQKLMTVRTRRFEEKRVFCADTNFLAIFNYPLLKGDKRAVLREPNSVVLTKTTAIKYFGSVDGAMGQRIFDENDSLTLQVTGVLWDVPAESHLQFDLLLPERMGNGGIDPTQTWRYFDCFTYLQLGEEVTPDVATLRRIEQRLKDIRDKNIVNTPAVPASWTLQALRDIHLRSNVKNDLEGQGNIQSVRLFTLIAVFILSIACINFMNLSTALAGKRAKEVGLRKTIGALRGQLIAQFLGESILLALLSLTIALTLVALALPFFNELSGKSIAQPWLNGWFLLKVVGIALAAGLLAGCYPAFYLSAFNAVQVLKGARIVKGSLLRNGLVVLQFAISVILIVCTIVIYDQLQFLHNRDVGYNKNNLLYFRLASLATPGDGGAALKTELRQNPAIADVSCTWQLPDNMGAGTPLRWRGMDNKTLVLITRTGGDDHYANTLGLTLMAGRYYSPTDGRDRYVINETAARAMGADAAAAIGKLITINDLEGPVIGVVNDFNFKPADQPIGPLVIKHDQTDNIILVRPAAGARGVNADAGSTRRVLAAIQSGFARYYGNAPFSYGFVDQDLDRLYRAETRMGSLFTIFAILSILISCLGLFGLATFATQRRTKEIGVRKVLGAGDAGIVALLAKEFLRLVVLSLLIAFPVAGWAMHRWLEGFAYKVSISGWVFAAAGGMALAIAFLTVSYQTIKAALTNPVQSLRSE
;
A
#
# COMPACT_ATOMS: atom_id res chain seq x y z
N MET A 1 23.39 35.87 -15.41
CA MET A 1 21.93 35.69 -15.17
C MET A 1 21.05 36.65 -15.98
N ARG A 2 21.26 37.97 -15.99
CA ARG A 2 20.36 38.92 -16.70
C ARG A 2 20.21 38.70 -18.21
N ARG A 3 21.21 38.14 -18.92
CA ARG A 3 21.24 38.04 -20.41
C ARG A 3 20.51 36.82 -21.00
N ASN A 4 20.09 35.79 -20.18
CA ASN A 4 19.38 34.58 -20.63
C ASN A 4 18.27 34.16 -19.62
N ARG A 5 17.40 35.11 -19.24
CA ARG A 5 16.38 34.94 -18.20
C ARG A 5 15.48 33.71 -18.41
N LEU A 6 15.07 33.45 -19.65
CA LEU A 6 14.15 32.36 -19.97
C LEU A 6 14.79 30.99 -19.73
N ALA A 7 16.03 30.76 -20.16
CA ALA A 7 16.69 29.48 -19.95
C ALA A 7 17.07 29.22 -18.48
N THR A 8 17.49 30.27 -17.75
CA THR A 8 17.74 30.18 -16.32
C THR A 8 16.45 29.90 -15.58
N GLY A 9 15.35 30.56 -15.95
CA GLY A 9 14.02 30.30 -15.37
C GLY A 9 13.53 28.84 -15.61
N LEU A 10 13.65 28.34 -16.85
CA LEU A 10 13.31 26.96 -17.18
C LEU A 10 14.16 25.95 -16.39
N ASN A 11 15.47 26.22 -16.22
CA ASN A 11 16.31 25.35 -15.41
C ASN A 11 15.92 25.37 -13.94
N VAL A 12 15.67 26.53 -13.34
CA VAL A 12 15.32 26.65 -11.93
C VAL A 12 13.95 26.05 -11.64
N VAL A 13 12.94 26.31 -12.50
CA VAL A 13 11.60 25.75 -12.34
C VAL A 13 11.60 24.24 -12.59
N GLY A 14 12.23 23.78 -13.67
CA GLY A 14 12.28 22.34 -13.99
C GLY A 14 12.98 21.53 -12.90
N MET A 15 14.10 22.04 -12.37
CA MET A 15 14.82 21.42 -11.27
C MET A 15 14.05 21.53 -9.94
N GLY A 16 13.35 22.65 -9.72
CA GLY A 16 12.49 22.87 -8.55
C GLY A 16 11.32 21.90 -8.50
N VAL A 17 10.63 21.66 -9.61
CA VAL A 17 9.56 20.67 -9.71
C VAL A 17 10.10 19.26 -9.50
N GLY A 18 11.26 18.92 -10.11
CA GLY A 18 11.91 17.63 -9.91
C GLY A 18 12.33 17.39 -8.46
N PHE A 19 12.89 18.39 -7.79
CA PHE A 19 13.19 18.31 -6.36
C PHE A 19 11.92 18.15 -5.52
N ALA A 20 10.87 18.93 -5.80
CA ALA A 20 9.61 18.84 -5.05
C ALA A 20 9.00 17.45 -5.11
N ALA A 21 8.90 16.87 -6.31
CA ALA A 21 8.42 15.52 -6.51
C ALA A 21 9.28 14.47 -5.79
N SER A 22 10.61 14.57 -5.93
CA SER A 22 11.54 13.65 -5.28
C SER A 22 11.51 13.76 -3.75
N ILE A 23 11.33 14.98 -3.20
CA ILE A 23 11.21 15.20 -1.75
C ILE A 23 9.92 14.60 -1.22
N LEU A 24 8.77 14.76 -1.90
CA LEU A 24 7.51 14.16 -1.49
C LEU A 24 7.58 12.64 -1.46
N ILE A 25 8.18 12.03 -2.48
CA ILE A 25 8.42 10.58 -2.52
C ILE A 25 9.36 10.16 -1.38
N PHE A 26 10.44 10.90 -1.17
CA PHE A 26 11.41 10.61 -0.12
C PHE A 26 10.78 10.66 1.27
N LEU A 27 9.91 11.64 1.54
CA LEU A 27 9.15 11.73 2.79
C LEU A 27 8.25 10.51 3.00
N TRP A 28 7.57 10.07 1.95
CA TRP A 28 6.75 8.87 2.01
C TRP A 28 7.61 7.62 2.26
N VAL A 29 8.70 7.45 1.53
CA VAL A 29 9.64 6.33 1.70
C VAL A 29 10.25 6.33 3.11
N GLU A 30 10.64 7.50 3.63
CA GLU A 30 11.20 7.63 4.99
C GLU A 30 10.16 7.25 6.04
N GLY A 31 8.89 7.63 5.86
CA GLY A 31 7.79 7.21 6.71
C GLY A 31 7.59 5.70 6.69
N GLU A 32 7.56 5.07 5.50
CA GLU A 32 7.41 3.62 5.36
C GLU A 32 8.58 2.83 6.00
N LEU A 33 9.82 3.31 5.81
CA LEU A 33 11.01 2.71 6.41
C LEU A 33 11.18 3.08 7.89
N GLY A 34 10.38 4.01 8.38
CA GLY A 34 10.42 4.56 9.75
C GLY A 34 9.65 3.76 10.79
N TYR A 35 8.79 2.83 10.35
CA TYR A 35 7.92 2.08 11.26
C TYR A 35 8.67 1.43 12.42
N ASP A 36 8.10 1.57 13.61
CA ASP A 36 8.56 1.02 14.89
C ASP A 36 9.97 1.41 15.33
N LYS A 37 10.65 2.33 14.62
CA LYS A 37 11.99 2.81 15.00
C LYS A 37 12.00 3.64 16.27
N PHE A 38 10.84 4.18 16.68
CA PHE A 38 10.70 4.93 17.92
C PHE A 38 10.78 4.04 19.17
N THR A 39 10.61 2.71 19.00
CA THR A 39 10.66 1.74 20.11
C THR A 39 12.10 1.52 20.54
N PRO A 40 12.48 1.82 21.80
CA PRO A 40 13.82 1.55 22.29
C PRO A 40 14.15 0.06 22.25
N GLY A 41 15.32 -0.28 21.70
CA GLY A 41 15.74 -1.67 21.58
C GLY A 41 14.96 -2.48 20.54
N ALA A 42 14.35 -1.84 19.55
CA ALA A 42 13.62 -2.49 18.46
C ALA A 42 14.39 -3.61 17.76
N ASP A 43 15.73 -3.51 17.71
CA ASP A 43 16.61 -4.55 17.13
C ASP A 43 16.64 -5.87 17.94
N LYS A 44 16.18 -5.84 19.19
CA LYS A 44 16.11 -6.99 20.10
C LYS A 44 14.68 -7.49 20.34
N ILE A 45 13.70 -6.90 19.64
CA ILE A 45 12.30 -7.29 19.74
C ILE A 45 11.93 -8.07 18.49
N PHE A 46 11.32 -9.22 18.70
CA PHE A 46 10.90 -10.13 17.63
C PHE A 46 9.46 -10.56 17.86
N ARG A 47 8.74 -10.76 16.75
CA ARG A 47 7.43 -11.40 16.74
C ARG A 47 7.57 -12.86 16.37
N LEU A 48 6.75 -13.72 16.97
CA LEU A 48 6.64 -15.11 16.58
C LEU A 48 5.77 -15.25 15.33
N VAL A 49 6.24 -16.04 14.39
CA VAL A 49 5.52 -16.41 13.18
C VAL A 49 5.56 -17.92 13.01
N GLY A 50 4.41 -18.54 12.93
CA GLY A 50 4.28 -19.96 12.64
C GLY A 50 4.42 -20.21 11.15
N LYS A 51 5.29 -21.16 10.72
CA LYS A 51 5.40 -21.64 9.36
C LYS A 51 4.65 -22.96 9.20
N VAL A 52 3.71 -23.00 8.31
CA VAL A 52 2.99 -24.22 7.95
C VAL A 52 3.86 -24.97 6.94
N GLY A 53 4.19 -26.23 7.23
CA GLY A 53 5.10 -27.02 6.41
C GLY A 53 4.58 -27.29 4.99
N PRO A 54 5.46 -27.65 4.04
CA PRO A 54 5.05 -28.01 2.69
C PRO A 54 4.14 -29.25 2.73
N GLY A 55 2.93 -29.11 2.20
CA GLY A 55 1.88 -30.13 2.21
C GLY A 55 0.54 -29.66 2.76
N ALA A 56 0.51 -28.63 3.58
CA ALA A 56 -0.72 -28.06 4.15
C ALA A 56 -1.55 -27.23 3.15
N GLY A 57 -1.08 -27.09 1.92
CA GLY A 57 -1.77 -26.36 0.84
C GLY A 57 -1.90 -27.19 -0.45
N ALA A 58 -1.78 -28.50 -0.39
CA ALA A 58 -1.67 -29.39 -1.57
C ALA A 58 -2.88 -29.37 -2.53
N GLY A 59 -3.92 -28.58 -2.26
CA GLY A 59 -5.05 -28.40 -3.19
C GLY A 59 -4.91 -27.23 -4.17
N THR A 60 -3.91 -26.36 -4.04
CA THR A 60 -3.81 -25.14 -4.86
C THR A 60 -2.60 -25.08 -5.78
N GLY A 61 -1.74 -26.12 -5.83
CA GLY A 61 -0.58 -26.19 -6.73
C GLY A 61 0.56 -25.20 -6.41
N GLN A 62 0.45 -24.38 -5.36
CA GLN A 62 1.50 -23.46 -4.92
C GLN A 62 2.04 -23.90 -3.56
N GLN A 63 3.32 -24.26 -3.55
CA GLN A 63 4.10 -24.58 -2.35
C GLN A 63 4.57 -23.29 -1.64
N GLU A 64 3.70 -22.31 -1.43
CA GLU A 64 4.07 -21.18 -0.60
C GLU A 64 3.98 -21.57 0.88
N GLU A 65 5.08 -21.41 1.59
CA GLU A 65 5.16 -21.48 3.06
C GLU A 65 4.31 -20.34 3.64
N THR A 66 3.00 -20.54 3.74
CA THR A 66 2.11 -19.55 4.35
C THR A 66 2.27 -19.59 5.85
N GLY A 67 2.85 -18.53 6.41
CA GLY A 67 2.95 -18.31 7.86
C GLY A 67 1.65 -17.83 8.48
N THR A 68 1.55 -17.91 9.81
CA THR A 68 0.53 -17.21 10.62
C THR A 68 1.20 -16.38 11.71
N ALA A 69 0.69 -15.17 11.93
CA ALA A 69 1.15 -14.33 13.02
C ALA A 69 0.50 -14.68 14.37
N MET A 70 -0.61 -15.42 14.33
CA MET A 70 -1.31 -15.86 15.54
C MET A 70 -0.67 -17.11 16.14
N VAL A 71 -0.55 -17.12 17.46
CA VAL A 71 0.16 -18.12 18.27
C VAL A 71 -0.75 -18.56 19.41
N PRO A 72 -0.63 -19.82 19.90
CA PRO A 72 -1.31 -20.22 21.13
C PRO A 72 -0.79 -19.45 22.34
N THR A 73 -1.67 -18.97 23.19
CA THR A 73 -1.29 -18.20 24.39
C THR A 73 -0.35 -18.95 25.32
N ALA A 74 -0.54 -20.28 25.50
CA ALA A 74 0.33 -21.11 26.30
C ALA A 74 1.80 -21.11 25.86
N PHE A 75 2.05 -20.80 24.58
CA PHE A 75 3.39 -20.72 24.02
C PHE A 75 4.21 -19.57 24.62
N ALA A 76 3.59 -18.41 24.86
CA ALA A 76 4.24 -17.26 25.49
C ALA A 76 4.76 -17.59 26.90
N ALA A 77 3.93 -18.26 27.70
CA ALA A 77 4.29 -18.67 29.06
C ALA A 77 5.42 -19.72 29.07
N ALA A 78 5.43 -20.63 28.08
CA ALA A 78 6.50 -21.63 27.95
C ALA A 78 7.83 -20.99 27.52
N ILE A 79 7.80 -20.04 26.57
CA ILE A 79 9.00 -19.31 26.13
C ILE A 79 9.67 -18.59 27.30
N GLY A 80 8.90 -17.89 28.13
CA GLY A 80 9.44 -17.17 29.28
C GLY A 80 10.13 -18.05 30.30
N ARG A 81 9.79 -19.35 30.33
CA ARG A 81 10.40 -20.33 31.26
C ARG A 81 11.55 -21.14 30.65
N GLU A 82 11.45 -21.47 29.36
CA GLU A 82 12.33 -22.47 28.72
C GLU A 82 13.37 -21.84 27.77
N VAL A 83 13.30 -20.53 27.47
CA VAL A 83 14.23 -19.84 26.56
C VAL A 83 15.00 -18.75 27.31
N PRO A 84 16.19 -19.04 27.85
CA PRO A 84 16.96 -18.12 28.71
C PRO A 84 17.45 -16.87 27.99
N GLU A 85 17.56 -16.88 26.65
CA GLU A 85 17.95 -15.73 25.84
C GLU A 85 16.85 -14.63 25.83
N VAL A 86 15.61 -14.99 26.21
CA VAL A 86 14.46 -14.12 26.21
C VAL A 86 14.30 -13.47 27.60
N ARG A 87 14.37 -12.13 27.65
CA ARG A 87 14.19 -11.35 28.88
C ARG A 87 12.73 -11.15 29.23
N ARG A 88 11.88 -10.87 28.22
CA ARG A 88 10.44 -10.64 28.37
C ARG A 88 9.69 -11.23 27.21
N VAL A 89 8.48 -11.69 27.48
CA VAL A 89 7.50 -12.10 26.49
C VAL A 89 6.23 -11.31 26.76
N THR A 90 5.55 -10.87 25.71
CA THR A 90 4.20 -10.31 25.79
C THR A 90 3.35 -10.89 24.69
N HIS A 91 2.08 -11.03 25.00
CA HIS A 91 1.09 -11.38 23.99
C HIS A 91 -0.05 -10.38 24.01
N LEU A 92 -0.70 -10.25 22.88
CA LEU A 92 -1.81 -9.32 22.73
C LEU A 92 -2.89 -9.93 21.85
N TYR A 93 -4.13 -9.59 22.19
CA TYR A 93 -5.33 -9.96 21.44
C TYR A 93 -5.90 -8.69 20.81
N ASP A 94 -6.29 -8.79 19.56
CA ASP A 94 -7.07 -7.76 18.90
C ASP A 94 -8.55 -7.96 19.24
N ALA A 95 -9.22 -6.90 19.66
CA ALA A 95 -10.59 -6.95 20.13
C ALA A 95 -11.40 -5.76 19.62
N GLN A 96 -12.70 -5.97 19.52
CA GLN A 96 -13.67 -4.90 19.32
C GLN A 96 -14.60 -4.87 20.51
N LYS A 97 -14.81 -3.70 21.06
CA LYS A 97 -15.56 -3.55 22.33
C LYS A 97 -16.62 -2.46 22.23
N LEU A 98 -17.74 -2.70 22.88
CA LEU A 98 -18.78 -1.72 23.05
C LEU A 98 -18.66 -1.12 24.45
N MET A 99 -18.21 0.14 24.51
CA MET A 99 -17.93 0.86 25.73
C MET A 99 -19.04 1.86 26.05
N THR A 100 -19.58 1.80 27.25
CA THR A 100 -20.53 2.79 27.76
C THR A 100 -19.87 3.70 28.79
N VAL A 101 -19.89 4.99 28.49
CA VAL A 101 -19.37 6.05 29.35
C VAL A 101 -20.53 6.96 29.72
N ARG A 102 -20.94 6.94 30.99
CA ARG A 102 -22.16 7.60 31.47
C ARG A 102 -23.40 7.10 30.70
N THR A 103 -23.93 7.92 29.78
CA THR A 103 -25.10 7.60 28.96
C THR A 103 -24.77 7.38 27.48
N ARG A 104 -23.48 7.50 27.11
CA ARG A 104 -23.03 7.37 25.72
C ARG A 104 -22.39 6.03 25.50
N ARG A 105 -22.73 5.43 24.38
CA ARG A 105 -22.17 4.17 23.88
C ARG A 105 -21.19 4.43 22.74
N PHE A 106 -20.06 3.72 22.76
CA PHE A 106 -18.99 3.84 21.77
C PHE A 106 -18.57 2.46 21.29
N GLU A 107 -18.70 2.19 20.01
CA GLU A 107 -18.10 1.02 19.39
C GLU A 107 -16.63 1.31 19.11
N GLU A 108 -15.73 0.62 19.83
CA GLU A 108 -14.29 0.76 19.69
C GLU A 108 -13.71 -0.43 18.94
N LYS A 109 -13.08 -0.14 17.80
CA LYS A 109 -12.53 -1.17 16.88
C LYS A 109 -11.04 -1.40 17.06
N ARG A 110 -10.35 -0.49 17.72
CA ARG A 110 -8.90 -0.52 17.94
C ARG A 110 -8.62 -0.73 19.43
N VAL A 111 -8.89 -1.94 19.89
CA VAL A 111 -8.72 -2.35 21.30
C VAL A 111 -7.75 -3.50 21.35
N PHE A 112 -6.68 -3.37 22.12
CA PHE A 112 -5.81 -4.50 22.44
C PHE A 112 -6.00 -4.95 23.88
N CYS A 113 -6.00 -6.27 24.08
CA CYS A 113 -5.91 -6.87 25.40
C CYS A 113 -4.49 -7.44 25.54
N ALA A 114 -3.75 -7.01 26.56
CA ALA A 114 -2.34 -7.35 26.73
C ALA A 114 -1.95 -7.58 28.20
N ASP A 115 -0.84 -8.27 28.38
CA ASP A 115 -0.23 -8.49 29.68
C ASP A 115 0.56 -7.25 30.16
N THR A 116 1.04 -7.30 31.40
CA THR A 116 1.80 -6.19 32.02
C THR A 116 3.18 -5.94 31.35
N ASN A 117 3.72 -6.89 30.59
CA ASN A 117 5.00 -6.75 29.88
C ASN A 117 4.88 -5.88 28.62
N PHE A 118 3.68 -5.71 28.09
CA PHE A 118 3.46 -4.95 26.85
C PHE A 118 4.08 -3.55 26.90
N LEU A 119 3.76 -2.76 27.92
CA LEU A 119 4.30 -1.41 28.07
C LEU A 119 5.81 -1.41 28.43
N ALA A 120 6.32 -2.50 28.99
CA ALA A 120 7.74 -2.64 29.30
C ALA A 120 8.57 -2.95 28.06
N ILE A 121 8.01 -3.65 27.07
CA ILE A 121 8.67 -4.00 25.79
C ILE A 121 8.56 -2.82 24.81
N PHE A 122 7.35 -2.32 24.53
CA PHE A 122 7.11 -1.29 23.51
C PHE A 122 7.32 0.14 23.99
N ASN A 123 7.35 0.34 25.31
CA ASN A 123 7.70 1.62 25.94
C ASN A 123 6.86 2.82 25.47
N TYR A 124 5.57 2.64 25.20
CA TYR A 124 4.68 3.76 24.90
C TYR A 124 4.66 4.75 26.07
N PRO A 125 4.81 6.07 25.82
CA PRO A 125 4.89 7.06 26.90
C PRO A 125 3.52 7.32 27.51
N LEU A 126 3.44 7.21 28.85
CA LEU A 126 2.27 7.58 29.63
C LEU A 126 2.24 9.09 29.88
N LEU A 127 1.06 9.70 29.72
CA LEU A 127 0.75 11.05 30.19
C LEU A 127 0.41 11.05 31.69
N LYS A 128 -0.37 10.03 32.10
CA LYS A 128 -0.81 9.83 33.48
C LYS A 128 -0.85 8.33 33.80
N GLY A 129 -0.56 7.98 35.04
CA GLY A 129 -0.53 6.60 35.52
C GLY A 129 0.90 6.07 35.74
N ASP A 130 1.02 4.88 36.30
CA ASP A 130 2.29 4.18 36.52
C ASP A 130 2.38 2.98 35.56
N LYS A 131 3.42 2.90 34.73
CA LYS A 131 3.65 1.82 33.77
C LYS A 131 3.57 0.41 34.36
N ARG A 132 3.92 0.26 35.63
CA ARG A 132 3.95 -1.04 36.29
C ARG A 132 2.60 -1.46 36.87
N ALA A 133 1.68 -0.49 37.00
CA ALA A 133 0.40 -0.68 37.68
C ALA A 133 -0.80 -0.63 36.71
N VAL A 134 -0.71 0.10 35.60
CA VAL A 134 -1.87 0.44 34.74
C VAL A 134 -2.66 -0.74 34.16
N LEU A 135 -2.03 -1.92 33.95
CA LEU A 135 -2.68 -3.15 33.46
C LEU A 135 -2.70 -4.27 34.50
N ARG A 136 -2.29 -3.98 35.74
CA ARG A 136 -2.17 -5.00 36.80
C ARG A 136 -3.54 -5.43 37.34
N GLU A 137 -4.41 -4.45 37.51
CA GLU A 137 -5.75 -4.72 38.04
C GLU A 137 -6.64 -5.33 36.94
N PRO A 138 -7.40 -6.38 37.27
CA PRO A 138 -8.23 -7.09 36.28
C PRO A 138 -9.28 -6.22 35.58
N ASN A 139 -9.74 -5.14 36.21
CA ASN A 139 -10.76 -4.24 35.72
C ASN A 139 -10.18 -2.88 35.34
N SER A 140 -8.92 -2.84 34.91
CA SER A 140 -8.26 -1.63 34.47
C SER A 140 -8.48 -1.36 32.97
N VAL A 141 -8.40 -0.10 32.58
CA VAL A 141 -8.35 0.31 31.19
C VAL A 141 -7.38 1.48 31.04
N VAL A 142 -6.57 1.41 29.99
CA VAL A 142 -5.66 2.50 29.60
C VAL A 142 -6.17 3.10 28.29
N LEU A 143 -6.28 4.42 28.25
CA LEU A 143 -6.81 5.17 27.12
C LEU A 143 -5.67 5.91 26.40
N THR A 144 -5.78 6.12 25.10
CA THR A 144 -4.99 7.14 24.41
C THR A 144 -5.50 8.54 24.78
N LYS A 145 -4.66 9.55 24.58
CA LYS A 145 -5.00 10.96 24.85
C LYS A 145 -6.29 11.37 24.11
N THR A 146 -6.37 11.06 22.84
CA THR A 146 -7.55 11.37 22.01
C THR A 146 -8.81 10.69 22.54
N THR A 147 -8.72 9.44 22.96
CA THR A 147 -9.85 8.70 23.53
C THR A 147 -10.26 9.22 24.91
N ALA A 148 -9.30 9.58 25.74
CA ALA A 148 -9.58 10.21 27.04
C ALA A 148 -10.35 11.54 26.88
N ILE A 149 -9.95 12.37 25.91
CA ILE A 149 -10.66 13.61 25.58
C ILE A 149 -12.05 13.32 24.98
N LYS A 150 -12.16 12.34 24.08
CA LYS A 150 -13.43 11.90 23.48
C LYS A 150 -14.46 11.48 24.54
N TYR A 151 -14.02 10.78 25.58
CA TYR A 151 -14.90 10.23 26.60
C TYR A 151 -15.20 11.21 27.73
N PHE A 152 -14.20 11.94 28.20
CA PHE A 152 -14.27 12.71 29.45
C PHE A 152 -13.95 14.20 29.26
N GLY A 153 -13.62 14.65 28.05
CA GLY A 153 -13.32 16.04 27.73
C GLY A 153 -11.89 16.49 28.08
N SER A 154 -11.17 15.76 28.94
CA SER A 154 -9.78 16.06 29.30
C SER A 154 -9.03 14.82 29.79
N VAL A 155 -7.70 14.88 29.78
CA VAL A 155 -6.83 13.80 30.28
C VAL A 155 -6.96 13.67 31.82
N ASP A 156 -6.97 14.78 32.52
CA ASP A 156 -7.09 14.78 34.00
C ASP A 156 -8.47 14.29 34.45
N GLY A 157 -9.52 14.64 33.72
CA GLY A 157 -10.88 14.20 33.99
C GLY A 157 -11.14 12.72 33.72
N ALA A 158 -10.24 12.06 32.99
CA ALA A 158 -10.39 10.65 32.68
C ALA A 158 -9.86 9.71 33.77
N MET A 159 -8.86 10.15 34.55
CA MET A 159 -8.23 9.30 35.57
C MET A 159 -9.19 8.87 36.67
N GLY A 160 -9.19 7.56 36.97
CA GLY A 160 -10.06 6.97 38.00
C GLY A 160 -11.54 6.84 37.61
N GLN A 161 -11.95 7.35 36.44
CA GLN A 161 -13.32 7.24 35.92
C GLN A 161 -13.68 5.80 35.56
N ARG A 162 -14.97 5.53 35.54
CA ARG A 162 -15.50 4.20 35.21
C ARG A 162 -16.07 4.16 33.82
N ILE A 163 -15.78 3.07 33.09
CA ILE A 163 -16.28 2.72 31.76
C ILE A 163 -16.92 1.36 31.87
N PHE A 164 -18.11 1.17 31.34
CA PHE A 164 -18.78 -0.11 31.31
C PHE A 164 -18.50 -0.80 29.95
N ASP A 165 -17.88 -1.97 29.98
CA ASP A 165 -17.75 -2.86 28.85
C ASP A 165 -19.01 -3.72 28.76
N GLU A 166 -19.81 -3.49 27.71
CA GLU A 166 -21.07 -4.21 27.51
C GLU A 166 -20.82 -5.66 27.03
N ASN A 167 -19.70 -5.93 26.40
CA ASN A 167 -19.36 -7.27 25.90
C ASN A 167 -19.17 -8.26 27.05
N ASP A 168 -18.35 -7.86 28.01
CA ASP A 168 -18.02 -8.73 29.16
C ASP A 168 -18.85 -8.40 30.39
N SER A 169 -19.78 -7.44 30.28
CA SER A 169 -20.61 -6.93 31.38
C SER A 169 -19.77 -6.49 32.60
N LEU A 170 -18.63 -5.86 32.36
CA LEU A 170 -17.68 -5.44 33.38
C LEU A 170 -17.56 -3.93 33.49
N THR A 171 -17.42 -3.42 34.72
CA THR A 171 -17.06 -2.04 34.94
C THR A 171 -15.54 -1.91 35.05
N LEU A 172 -14.95 -1.13 34.15
CA LEU A 172 -13.53 -0.87 34.06
C LEU A 172 -13.20 0.48 34.69
N GLN A 173 -12.03 0.60 35.31
CA GLN A 173 -11.51 1.84 35.85
C GLN A 173 -10.33 2.34 35.00
N VAL A 174 -10.34 3.62 34.65
CA VAL A 174 -9.23 4.26 33.95
C VAL A 174 -8.03 4.39 34.87
N THR A 175 -7.00 3.59 34.62
CA THR A 175 -5.77 3.54 35.44
C THR A 175 -4.63 4.31 34.81
N GLY A 176 -4.72 4.64 33.51
CA GLY A 176 -3.68 5.39 32.82
C GLY A 176 -4.17 6.03 31.52
N VAL A 177 -3.44 7.07 31.11
CA VAL A 177 -3.61 7.71 29.80
C VAL A 177 -2.25 7.77 29.11
N LEU A 178 -2.19 7.22 27.89
CA LEU A 178 -1.02 7.24 27.01
C LEU A 178 -1.08 8.46 26.07
N TRP A 179 0.07 8.89 25.56
CA TRP A 179 0.08 9.66 24.33
C TRP A 179 -0.57 8.84 23.21
N ASP A 180 -1.09 9.52 22.18
CA ASP A 180 -1.60 8.83 21.02
C ASP A 180 -0.49 7.98 20.37
N VAL A 181 -0.86 6.81 19.89
CA VAL A 181 0.08 5.89 19.24
C VAL A 181 0.64 6.55 17.98
N PRO A 182 1.98 6.58 17.78
CA PRO A 182 2.56 7.13 16.57
C PRO A 182 1.98 6.47 15.31
N ALA A 183 1.78 7.27 14.27
CA ALA A 183 1.24 6.78 12.99
C ALA A 183 2.16 5.72 12.34
N GLU A 184 3.45 5.77 12.65
CA GLU A 184 4.48 4.82 12.18
C GLU A 184 4.64 3.62 13.12
N SER A 185 3.61 3.25 13.87
CA SER A 185 3.56 2.00 14.64
C SER A 185 2.72 0.96 13.92
N HIS A 186 3.19 -0.29 13.87
CA HIS A 186 2.37 -1.42 13.39
C HIS A 186 1.26 -1.79 14.37
N LEU A 187 1.41 -1.41 15.66
CA LEU A 187 0.38 -1.57 16.69
C LEU A 187 -0.43 -0.29 16.81
N GLN A 188 -1.63 -0.28 16.24
CA GLN A 188 -2.55 0.87 16.30
C GLN A 188 -3.72 0.55 17.23
N PHE A 189 -3.81 1.25 18.37
CA PHE A 189 -4.88 1.05 19.35
C PHE A 189 -5.33 2.37 19.98
N ASP A 190 -6.57 2.39 20.44
CA ASP A 190 -7.20 3.49 21.16
C ASP A 190 -7.40 3.16 22.64
N LEU A 191 -7.59 1.87 22.93
CA LEU A 191 -7.73 1.32 24.28
C LEU A 191 -6.81 0.14 24.49
N LEU A 192 -6.30 0.01 25.72
CA LEU A 192 -5.54 -1.15 26.15
C LEU A 192 -6.20 -1.73 27.40
N LEU A 193 -6.54 -3.01 27.34
CA LEU A 193 -7.24 -3.77 28.39
C LEU A 193 -6.32 -4.88 28.93
N PRO A 194 -6.59 -5.40 30.15
CA PRO A 194 -5.89 -6.56 30.67
C PRO A 194 -6.13 -7.80 29.78
N GLU A 195 -5.12 -8.63 29.66
CA GLU A 195 -5.08 -9.87 28.84
C GLU A 195 -6.33 -10.75 28.98
N ARG A 196 -6.80 -10.96 30.21
CA ARG A 196 -7.94 -11.84 30.48
C ARG A 196 -9.24 -11.47 29.74
N MET A 197 -9.34 -10.22 29.31
CA MET A 197 -10.50 -9.73 28.55
C MET A 197 -10.40 -10.09 27.06
N GLY A 198 -9.23 -10.53 26.58
CA GLY A 198 -9.01 -10.99 25.23
C GLY A 198 -9.19 -12.49 25.05
N ASN A 199 -8.84 -13.27 26.09
CA ASN A 199 -8.89 -14.73 26.04
C ASN A 199 -10.16 -15.35 26.64
N GLY A 200 -11.18 -14.54 26.94
CA GLY A 200 -12.44 -15.02 27.54
C GLY A 200 -12.27 -15.58 28.96
N GLY A 201 -11.19 -15.23 29.68
CA GLY A 201 -10.89 -15.71 31.03
C GLY A 201 -10.36 -17.16 31.08
N ILE A 202 -10.00 -17.74 29.93
CA ILE A 202 -9.39 -19.08 29.85
C ILE A 202 -7.96 -18.97 30.41
N ASP A 203 -7.53 -19.98 31.19
CA ASP A 203 -6.17 -20.05 31.71
C ASP A 203 -5.15 -20.05 30.54
N PRO A 204 -4.32 -19.04 30.38
CA PRO A 204 -3.36 -18.93 29.29
C PRO A 204 -2.40 -20.12 29.20
N THR A 205 -2.12 -20.79 30.33
CA THR A 205 -1.13 -21.88 30.38
C THR A 205 -1.65 -23.19 29.77
N GLN A 206 -2.94 -23.32 29.54
CA GLN A 206 -3.59 -24.55 29.06
C GLN A 206 -4.03 -24.50 27.59
N THR A 207 -3.99 -23.32 26.94
CA THR A 207 -4.48 -23.13 25.58
C THR A 207 -3.41 -23.34 24.50
N TRP A 208 -3.15 -24.60 24.16
CA TRP A 208 -2.23 -24.98 23.08
C TRP A 208 -2.91 -25.12 21.71
N ARG A 209 -4.24 -25.16 21.65
CA ARG A 209 -5.02 -25.44 20.43
C ARG A 209 -5.61 -24.20 19.75
N TYR A 210 -5.69 -23.09 20.44
CA TYR A 210 -6.27 -21.86 19.93
C TYR A 210 -5.18 -20.88 19.52
N PHE A 211 -5.22 -20.44 18.27
CA PHE A 211 -4.30 -19.45 17.67
C PHE A 211 -5.03 -18.13 17.68
N ASP A 212 -4.93 -17.38 18.75
CA ASP A 212 -5.77 -16.25 19.07
C ASP A 212 -4.99 -14.99 19.49
N CYS A 213 -3.68 -15.10 19.68
CA CYS A 213 -2.85 -13.98 20.11
C CYS A 213 -1.59 -13.77 19.26
N PHE A 214 -1.14 -12.52 19.23
CA PHE A 214 0.16 -12.13 18.70
C PHE A 214 1.20 -12.15 19.81
N THR A 215 2.30 -12.85 19.64
CA THR A 215 3.32 -12.99 20.68
C THR A 215 4.62 -12.28 20.26
N TYR A 216 5.10 -11.40 21.14
CA TYR A 216 6.36 -10.68 20.97
C TYR A 216 7.32 -11.04 22.09
N LEU A 217 8.59 -11.11 21.75
CA LEU A 217 9.66 -11.40 22.71
C LEU A 217 10.77 -10.35 22.59
N GLN A 218 11.35 -10.04 23.74
CA GLN A 218 12.50 -9.15 23.87
C GLN A 218 13.70 -9.97 24.35
N LEU A 219 14.77 -9.95 23.57
CA LEU A 219 16.03 -10.59 23.97
C LEU A 219 16.71 -9.83 25.11
N GLY A 220 17.56 -10.55 25.88
CA GLY A 220 18.40 -9.95 26.90
C GLY A 220 19.35 -8.89 26.35
N GLU A 221 19.77 -7.94 27.20
CA GLU A 221 20.65 -6.85 26.74
C GLU A 221 22.01 -7.35 26.25
N GLU A 222 22.49 -8.45 26.81
CA GLU A 222 23.77 -9.09 26.47
C GLU A 222 23.66 -10.01 25.25
N VAL A 223 22.44 -10.33 24.80
CA VAL A 223 22.21 -11.24 23.67
C VAL A 223 22.35 -10.49 22.36
N THR A 224 23.26 -10.94 21.50
CA THR A 224 23.40 -10.43 20.15
C THR A 224 22.46 -11.22 19.22
N PRO A 225 21.56 -10.58 18.47
CA PRO A 225 20.61 -11.25 17.58
C PRO A 225 21.27 -11.66 16.26
N ASP A 226 22.35 -12.43 16.32
CA ASP A 226 22.99 -13.02 15.15
C ASP A 226 22.22 -14.26 14.66
N VAL A 227 22.54 -14.70 13.43
CA VAL A 227 21.86 -15.83 12.79
C VAL A 227 21.98 -17.12 13.60
N ALA A 228 23.10 -17.34 14.30
CA ALA A 228 23.33 -18.54 15.10
C ALA A 228 22.45 -18.54 16.36
N THR A 229 22.36 -17.40 17.03
CA THR A 229 21.52 -17.21 18.22
C THR A 229 20.03 -17.34 17.86
N LEU A 230 19.59 -16.71 16.78
CA LEU A 230 18.19 -16.81 16.34
C LEU A 230 17.81 -18.25 15.98
N ARG A 231 18.67 -18.98 15.25
CA ARG A 231 18.42 -20.40 14.95
C ARG A 231 18.36 -21.27 16.21
N ARG A 232 19.18 -20.99 17.22
CA ARG A 232 19.15 -21.71 18.50
C ARG A 232 17.82 -21.48 19.22
N ILE A 233 17.34 -20.24 19.24
CA ILE A 233 16.04 -19.90 19.81
C ILE A 233 14.93 -20.62 19.01
N GLU A 234 14.95 -20.55 17.69
CA GLU A 234 13.96 -21.23 16.83
C GLU A 234 13.93 -22.74 17.05
N GLN A 235 15.09 -23.38 17.26
CA GLN A 235 15.14 -24.79 17.61
C GLN A 235 14.46 -25.06 18.96
N ARG A 236 14.72 -24.25 19.99
CA ARG A 236 14.03 -24.38 21.29
C ARG A 236 12.52 -24.17 21.16
N LEU A 237 12.07 -23.20 20.33
CA LEU A 237 10.67 -23.01 20.04
C LEU A 237 10.04 -24.26 19.42
N LYS A 238 10.77 -24.94 18.53
CA LYS A 238 10.34 -26.21 17.96
C LYS A 238 10.26 -27.30 19.04
N ASP A 239 11.25 -27.40 19.93
CA ASP A 239 11.24 -28.39 21.02
C ASP A 239 10.06 -28.17 21.99
N ILE A 240 9.75 -26.90 22.34
CA ILE A 240 8.54 -26.55 23.13
C ILE A 240 7.28 -26.98 22.41
N ARG A 241 7.18 -26.71 21.10
CA ARG A 241 6.05 -27.13 20.27
C ARG A 241 5.89 -28.65 20.29
N ASP A 242 6.94 -29.39 20.02
CA ASP A 242 6.91 -30.84 19.86
C ASP A 242 6.57 -31.55 21.18
N LYS A 243 6.94 -30.97 22.32
CA LYS A 243 6.60 -31.42 23.67
C LYS A 243 5.11 -31.25 24.02
N ASN A 244 4.51 -30.14 23.59
CA ASN A 244 3.17 -29.75 24.07
C ASN A 244 2.06 -29.96 23.03
N ILE A 245 2.40 -30.06 21.75
CA ILE A 245 1.46 -30.17 20.64
C ILE A 245 1.72 -31.48 19.91
N VAL A 246 1.08 -32.52 20.37
CA VAL A 246 1.21 -33.88 19.80
C VAL A 246 0.06 -34.17 18.85
N ASN A 247 0.35 -34.69 17.65
CA ASN A 247 -0.63 -35.17 16.67
C ASN A 247 -1.70 -34.16 16.20
N THR A 248 -1.35 -32.88 16.13
CA THR A 248 -2.27 -31.85 15.59
C THR A 248 -1.70 -31.31 14.26
N PRO A 249 -2.09 -31.87 13.10
CA PRO A 249 -1.52 -31.54 11.79
C PRO A 249 -1.73 -30.08 11.35
N ALA A 250 -2.72 -29.40 11.94
CA ALA A 250 -3.05 -28.00 11.63
C ALA A 250 -2.14 -26.97 12.30
N VAL A 251 -1.27 -27.41 13.21
CA VAL A 251 -0.34 -26.52 13.90
C VAL A 251 0.90 -26.29 13.04
N PRO A 252 1.44 -25.06 12.96
CA PRO A 252 2.68 -24.78 12.27
C PRO A 252 3.78 -25.79 12.60
N ALA A 253 4.48 -26.24 11.58
CA ALA A 253 5.57 -27.21 11.72
C ALA A 253 6.79 -26.62 12.44
N SER A 254 6.98 -25.32 12.32
CA SER A 254 8.05 -24.56 12.96
C SER A 254 7.61 -23.13 13.28
N TRP A 255 8.33 -22.52 14.19
CA TRP A 255 8.17 -21.12 14.57
C TRP A 255 9.45 -20.36 14.26
N THR A 256 9.31 -19.20 13.66
CA THR A 256 10.43 -18.32 13.30
C THR A 256 10.26 -16.96 13.97
N LEU A 257 11.39 -16.27 14.10
CA LEU A 257 11.48 -14.95 14.68
C LEU A 257 11.48 -13.89 13.59
N GLN A 258 10.46 -13.04 13.56
CA GLN A 258 10.39 -11.88 12.68
C GLN A 258 10.81 -10.63 13.45
N ALA A 259 11.84 -9.93 12.98
CA ALA A 259 12.30 -8.70 13.62
C ALA A 259 11.18 -7.64 13.58
N LEU A 260 11.04 -6.85 14.66
CA LEU A 260 10.03 -5.81 14.80
C LEU A 260 10.00 -4.86 13.60
N ARG A 261 11.17 -4.46 13.11
CA ARG A 261 11.33 -3.54 11.95
C ARG A 261 10.92 -4.15 10.61
N ASP A 262 10.80 -5.48 10.53
CA ASP A 262 10.41 -6.16 9.30
C ASP A 262 8.90 -6.45 9.23
N ILE A 263 8.17 -6.26 10.33
CA ILE A 263 6.74 -6.56 10.39
C ILE A 263 5.96 -5.75 9.37
N HIS A 264 6.14 -4.43 9.36
CA HIS A 264 5.35 -3.55 8.50
C HIS A 264 5.57 -3.81 6.99
N LEU A 265 6.81 -4.00 6.54
CA LEU A 265 7.14 -4.03 5.11
C LEU A 265 7.41 -5.42 4.53
N ARG A 266 7.72 -6.40 5.38
CA ARG A 266 8.19 -7.73 4.94
C ARG A 266 7.34 -8.88 5.49
N SER A 267 6.24 -8.56 6.15
CA SER A 267 5.31 -9.59 6.60
C SER A 267 4.52 -10.13 5.41
N ASN A 268 4.53 -11.45 5.25
CA ASN A 268 3.70 -12.16 4.28
C ASN A 268 3.04 -13.34 5.02
N VAL A 269 2.30 -13.02 6.08
CA VAL A 269 1.68 -14.02 6.95
C VAL A 269 0.17 -13.82 6.98
N LYS A 270 -0.56 -14.91 7.16
CA LYS A 270 -2.02 -14.88 7.34
C LYS A 270 -2.39 -14.42 8.75
N ASN A 271 -3.59 -13.90 8.88
CA ASN A 271 -4.12 -13.42 10.16
C ASN A 271 -3.17 -12.42 10.85
N ASP A 272 -2.67 -11.45 10.09
CA ASP A 272 -1.84 -10.39 10.61
C ASP A 272 -2.67 -9.14 10.96
N LEU A 273 -2.09 -8.22 11.71
CA LEU A 273 -2.71 -6.93 12.03
C LEU A 273 -2.88 -6.09 10.77
N GLU A 274 -3.92 -5.28 10.73
CA GLU A 274 -4.19 -4.38 9.61
C GLU A 274 -3.10 -3.31 9.43
N GLY A 275 -2.96 -2.79 8.20
CA GLY A 275 -2.07 -1.66 7.92
C GLY A 275 -0.66 -2.03 7.48
N GLN A 276 -0.44 -3.24 6.98
CA GLN A 276 0.85 -3.64 6.42
C GLN A 276 1.19 -2.90 5.13
N GLY A 277 2.47 -2.53 4.99
CA GLY A 277 3.05 -1.99 3.78
C GLY A 277 3.68 -3.08 2.90
N ASN A 278 4.24 -2.68 1.78
CA ASN A 278 4.93 -3.59 0.86
C ASN A 278 6.31 -3.02 0.49
N ILE A 279 7.37 -3.77 0.79
CA ILE A 279 8.75 -3.38 0.48
C ILE A 279 8.99 -3.19 -1.02
N GLN A 280 8.26 -3.91 -1.88
CA GLN A 280 8.37 -3.73 -3.33
C GLN A 280 7.88 -2.34 -3.74
N SER A 281 6.79 -1.87 -3.15
CA SER A 281 6.28 -0.52 -3.36
C SER A 281 7.28 0.55 -2.94
N VAL A 282 7.92 0.38 -1.78
CA VAL A 282 8.98 1.29 -1.30
C VAL A 282 10.15 1.34 -2.28
N ARG A 283 10.59 0.18 -2.79
CA ARG A 283 11.67 0.11 -3.81
C ARG A 283 11.28 0.80 -5.10
N LEU A 284 10.04 0.58 -5.58
CA LEU A 284 9.54 1.22 -6.79
C LEU A 284 9.47 2.73 -6.65
N PHE A 285 8.91 3.25 -5.57
CA PHE A 285 8.86 4.70 -5.32
C PHE A 285 10.25 5.31 -5.17
N THR A 286 11.17 4.62 -4.51
CA THR A 286 12.58 5.06 -4.44
C THR A 286 13.19 5.18 -5.84
N LEU A 287 12.96 4.19 -6.71
CA LEU A 287 13.44 4.21 -8.09
C LEU A 287 12.83 5.37 -8.88
N ILE A 288 11.52 5.65 -8.70
CA ILE A 288 10.83 6.78 -9.33
C ILE A 288 11.44 8.11 -8.86
N ALA A 289 11.70 8.29 -7.57
CA ALA A 289 12.34 9.49 -7.05
C ALA A 289 13.72 9.73 -7.71
N VAL A 290 14.52 8.66 -7.82
CA VAL A 290 15.82 8.70 -8.51
C VAL A 290 15.65 9.04 -10.00
N PHE A 291 14.66 8.49 -10.67
CA PHE A 291 14.36 8.76 -12.08
C PHE A 291 13.95 10.22 -12.30
N ILE A 292 13.02 10.75 -11.50
CA ILE A 292 12.58 12.14 -11.60
C ILE A 292 13.74 13.10 -11.35
N LEU A 293 14.55 12.84 -10.31
CA LEU A 293 15.74 13.62 -10.02
C LEU A 293 16.76 13.57 -11.17
N SER A 294 16.96 12.38 -11.74
CA SER A 294 17.85 12.19 -12.91
C SER A 294 17.35 12.96 -14.12
N ILE A 295 16.04 12.92 -14.42
CA ILE A 295 15.43 13.71 -15.51
C ILE A 295 15.66 15.21 -15.28
N ALA A 296 15.48 15.71 -14.05
CA ALA A 296 15.70 17.10 -13.71
C ALA A 296 17.17 17.51 -13.89
N CYS A 297 18.13 16.69 -13.44
CA CYS A 297 19.55 16.88 -13.65
C CYS A 297 19.95 16.84 -15.13
N ILE A 298 19.43 15.88 -15.90
CA ILE A 298 19.66 15.74 -17.34
C ILE A 298 19.13 16.98 -18.08
N ASN A 299 17.93 17.44 -17.72
CA ASN A 299 17.36 18.65 -18.27
C ASN A 299 18.26 19.87 -18.07
N PHE A 300 18.73 20.04 -16.83
CA PHE A 300 19.71 21.13 -16.51
C PHE A 300 20.99 21.00 -17.33
N MET A 301 21.58 19.79 -17.42
CA MET A 301 22.78 19.55 -18.23
C MET A 301 22.55 19.89 -19.70
N ASN A 302 21.42 19.47 -20.26
CA ASN A 302 21.07 19.68 -21.66
C ASN A 302 20.94 21.17 -21.99
N LEU A 303 20.21 21.94 -21.15
CA LEU A 303 20.03 23.38 -21.33
C LEU A 303 21.32 24.14 -21.10
N SER A 304 22.11 23.80 -20.07
CA SER A 304 23.39 24.43 -19.77
C SER A 304 24.41 24.21 -20.91
N THR A 305 24.42 22.99 -21.48
CA THR A 305 25.31 22.67 -22.62
C THR A 305 24.86 23.33 -23.92
N ALA A 306 23.54 23.46 -24.14
CA ALA A 306 23.04 24.22 -25.31
C ALA A 306 23.50 25.69 -25.29
N LEU A 307 23.56 26.29 -24.09
CA LEU A 307 24.08 27.66 -23.88
C LEU A 307 25.60 27.78 -23.99
N ALA A 308 26.34 26.67 -23.95
CA ALA A 308 27.80 26.62 -23.97
C ALA A 308 28.41 27.40 -25.17
N GLY A 309 27.73 27.30 -26.33
CA GLY A 309 28.21 28.02 -27.54
C GLY A 309 28.25 29.54 -27.37
N LYS A 310 27.32 30.14 -26.61
CA LYS A 310 27.31 31.59 -26.32
C LYS A 310 28.38 31.96 -25.27
N ARG A 311 28.71 31.04 -24.35
CA ARG A 311 29.73 31.23 -23.30
C ARG A 311 31.14 30.89 -23.78
N ALA A 312 31.31 30.17 -24.90
CA ALA A 312 32.60 29.75 -25.40
C ALA A 312 33.53 30.95 -25.68
N LYS A 313 32.99 32.04 -26.27
CA LYS A 313 33.76 33.28 -26.53
C LYS A 313 34.26 33.91 -25.21
N GLU A 314 33.43 33.95 -24.18
CA GLU A 314 33.78 34.46 -22.83
C GLU A 314 34.88 33.60 -22.19
N VAL A 315 34.75 32.28 -22.25
CA VAL A 315 35.76 31.33 -21.75
C VAL A 315 37.07 31.45 -22.52
N GLY A 316 36.98 31.58 -23.84
CA GLY A 316 38.17 31.82 -24.69
C GLY A 316 38.90 33.08 -24.30
N LEU A 317 38.18 34.18 -24.11
CA LEU A 317 38.76 35.45 -23.68
C LEU A 317 39.41 35.36 -22.29
N ARG A 318 38.76 34.74 -21.32
CA ARG A 318 39.33 34.53 -19.97
C ARG A 318 40.59 33.68 -20.01
N LYS A 319 40.64 32.63 -20.82
CA LYS A 319 41.84 31.82 -21.02
C LYS A 319 43.00 32.58 -21.65
N THR A 320 42.72 33.49 -22.60
CA THR A 320 43.76 34.31 -23.18
C THR A 320 44.35 35.34 -22.19
N ILE A 321 43.57 35.71 -21.15
CA ILE A 321 44.00 36.60 -20.05
C ILE A 321 44.63 35.77 -18.89
N GLY A 322 44.80 34.43 -19.03
CA GLY A 322 45.52 33.59 -18.08
C GLY A 322 44.66 32.79 -17.10
N ALA A 323 43.35 32.70 -17.27
CA ALA A 323 42.51 31.91 -16.38
C ALA A 323 42.84 30.41 -16.46
N LEU A 324 43.10 29.80 -15.30
CA LEU A 324 43.37 28.38 -15.17
C LEU A 324 42.09 27.53 -15.37
N ARG A 325 42.27 26.33 -15.93
CA ARG A 325 41.17 25.41 -16.17
C ARG A 325 40.39 25.08 -14.87
N GLY A 326 41.10 24.89 -13.76
CA GLY A 326 40.47 24.61 -12.45
C GLY A 326 39.56 25.73 -11.95
N GLN A 327 39.97 26.99 -12.16
CA GLN A 327 39.17 28.18 -11.79
C GLN A 327 37.85 28.24 -12.57
N LEU A 328 37.90 27.93 -13.88
CA LEU A 328 36.70 27.88 -14.70
C LEU A 328 35.77 26.74 -14.29
N ILE A 329 36.31 25.56 -13.95
CA ILE A 329 35.52 24.43 -13.41
C ILE A 329 34.84 24.82 -12.10
N ALA A 330 35.59 25.37 -11.14
CA ALA A 330 35.06 25.80 -9.86
C ALA A 330 33.97 26.87 -10.01
N GLN A 331 34.13 27.80 -10.94
CA GLN A 331 33.13 28.83 -11.23
C GLN A 331 31.83 28.21 -11.78
N PHE A 332 31.89 27.29 -12.79
CA PHE A 332 30.71 26.68 -13.36
C PHE A 332 30.00 25.74 -12.39
N LEU A 333 30.77 25.02 -11.57
CA LEU A 333 30.19 24.21 -10.49
C LEU A 333 29.51 25.09 -9.44
N GLY A 334 30.14 26.20 -9.02
CA GLY A 334 29.53 27.14 -8.09
C GLY A 334 28.23 27.77 -8.62
N GLU A 335 28.20 28.15 -9.92
CA GLU A 335 26.97 28.60 -10.57
C GLU A 335 25.87 27.53 -10.55
N SER A 336 26.21 26.26 -10.81
CA SER A 336 25.25 25.15 -10.82
C SER A 336 24.73 24.86 -9.43
N ILE A 337 25.57 24.86 -8.41
CA ILE A 337 25.18 24.69 -7.00
C ILE A 337 24.25 25.84 -6.57
N LEU A 338 24.56 27.08 -6.92
CA LEU A 338 23.71 28.22 -6.57
C LEU A 338 22.32 28.13 -7.21
N LEU A 339 22.26 27.68 -8.48
CA LEU A 339 20.97 27.42 -9.14
C LEU A 339 20.21 26.26 -8.52
N ALA A 340 20.91 25.20 -8.08
CA ALA A 340 20.29 24.07 -7.39
C ALA A 340 19.70 24.50 -6.02
N LEU A 341 20.42 25.33 -5.27
CA LEU A 341 19.91 25.87 -4.00
C LEU A 341 18.70 26.80 -4.21
N LEU A 342 18.72 27.64 -5.27
CA LEU A 342 17.56 28.43 -5.64
C LEU A 342 16.37 27.56 -6.05
N SER A 343 16.64 26.49 -6.80
CA SER A 343 15.60 25.48 -7.16
C SER A 343 15.05 24.76 -5.93
N LEU A 344 15.90 24.50 -4.93
CA LEU A 344 15.48 23.91 -3.67
C LEU A 344 14.51 24.81 -2.90
N THR A 345 14.74 26.12 -2.89
CA THR A 345 13.79 27.07 -2.26
C THR A 345 12.42 26.99 -2.90
N ILE A 346 12.35 26.95 -4.25
CA ILE A 346 11.10 26.73 -4.98
C ILE A 346 10.49 25.37 -4.65
N ALA A 347 11.32 24.33 -4.60
CA ALA A 347 10.88 22.98 -4.28
C ALA A 347 10.22 22.88 -2.88
N LEU A 348 10.85 23.48 -1.87
CA LEU A 348 10.30 23.49 -0.51
C LEU A 348 8.97 24.24 -0.44
N THR A 349 8.83 25.34 -1.19
CA THR A 349 7.55 26.06 -1.32
C THR A 349 6.48 25.15 -1.97
N LEU A 350 6.83 24.47 -3.08
CA LEU A 350 5.92 23.57 -3.75
C LEU A 350 5.53 22.37 -2.85
N VAL A 351 6.48 21.82 -2.11
CA VAL A 351 6.23 20.74 -1.13
C VAL A 351 5.27 21.23 -0.05
N ALA A 352 5.48 22.43 0.50
CA ALA A 352 4.62 23.00 1.53
C ALA A 352 3.16 23.14 1.04
N LEU A 353 2.98 23.58 -0.21
CA LEU A 353 1.65 23.72 -0.83
C LEU A 353 1.01 22.37 -1.18
N ALA A 354 1.80 21.42 -1.64
CA ALA A 354 1.30 20.11 -2.09
C ALA A 354 1.11 19.12 -0.93
N LEU A 355 1.75 19.31 0.23
CA LEU A 355 1.77 18.36 1.33
C LEU A 355 0.37 17.97 1.86
N PRO A 356 -0.60 18.91 2.05
CA PRO A 356 -1.95 18.52 2.48
C PRO A 356 -2.63 17.58 1.49
N PHE A 357 -2.57 17.89 0.18
CA PHE A 357 -3.11 17.07 -0.88
C PHE A 357 -2.38 15.71 -0.98
N PHE A 358 -1.07 15.72 -0.82
CA PHE A 358 -0.26 14.50 -0.83
C PHE A 358 -0.60 13.59 0.37
N ASN A 359 -0.83 14.15 1.55
CA ASN A 359 -1.27 13.42 2.73
C ASN A 359 -2.62 12.74 2.51
N GLU A 360 -3.58 13.45 1.94
CA GLU A 360 -4.90 12.90 1.60
C GLU A 360 -4.77 11.74 0.60
N LEU A 361 -4.00 11.95 -0.47
CA LEU A 361 -3.81 10.97 -1.53
C LEU A 361 -3.04 9.73 -1.05
N SER A 362 -1.97 9.91 -0.28
CA SER A 362 -1.14 8.81 0.24
C SER A 362 -1.77 8.11 1.45
N GLY A 363 -2.75 8.75 2.09
CA GLY A 363 -3.35 8.27 3.35
C GLY A 363 -2.41 8.34 4.55
N LYS A 364 -1.36 9.14 4.46
CA LYS A 364 -0.40 9.36 5.55
C LYS A 364 -0.59 10.76 6.15
N SER A 365 -0.27 10.90 7.42
CA SER A 365 -0.25 12.20 8.12
C SER A 365 1.20 12.65 8.32
N ILE A 366 1.87 12.97 7.21
CA ILE A 366 3.24 13.49 7.28
C ILE A 366 3.19 14.89 7.90
N ALA A 367 3.80 15.03 9.08
CA ALA A 367 3.94 16.31 9.75
C ALA A 367 4.85 17.26 8.96
N GLN A 368 4.86 18.55 9.32
CA GLN A 368 5.67 19.57 8.65
C GLN A 368 7.18 19.25 8.76
N PRO A 369 7.81 18.72 7.69
CA PRO A 369 9.17 18.17 7.78
C PRO A 369 10.24 19.23 7.99
N TRP A 370 9.95 20.51 7.63
CA TRP A 370 10.89 21.63 7.81
C TRP A 370 11.15 22.03 9.27
N LEU A 371 10.37 21.51 10.21
CA LEU A 371 10.65 21.67 11.63
C LEU A 371 11.78 20.73 12.11
N ASN A 372 12.18 19.74 11.29
CA ASN A 372 13.26 18.82 11.60
C ASN A 372 14.56 19.23 10.89
N GLY A 373 15.55 19.70 11.64
CA GLY A 373 16.84 20.12 11.10
C GLY A 373 17.61 19.01 10.37
N TRP A 374 17.43 17.76 10.78
CA TRP A 374 18.02 16.60 10.11
C TRP A 374 17.43 16.36 8.72
N PHE A 375 16.14 16.57 8.56
CA PHE A 375 15.48 16.54 7.26
C PHE A 375 16.05 17.62 6.33
N LEU A 376 16.16 18.86 6.81
CA LEU A 376 16.73 19.96 6.01
C LEU A 376 18.16 19.65 5.57
N LEU A 377 18.99 19.08 6.43
CA LEU A 377 20.36 18.68 6.10
C LEU A 377 20.38 17.64 4.97
N LYS A 378 19.53 16.62 5.02
CA LYS A 378 19.38 15.60 3.97
C LYS A 378 18.99 16.23 2.63
N VAL A 379 17.97 17.08 2.63
CA VAL A 379 17.44 17.71 1.42
C VAL A 379 18.46 18.68 0.79
N VAL A 380 19.18 19.44 1.61
CA VAL A 380 20.31 20.28 1.15
C VAL A 380 21.42 19.41 0.57
N GLY A 381 21.76 18.30 1.22
CA GLY A 381 22.75 17.33 0.71
C GLY A 381 22.36 16.77 -0.67
N ILE A 382 21.10 16.40 -0.87
CA ILE A 382 20.57 15.95 -2.17
C ILE A 382 20.67 17.07 -3.21
N ALA A 383 20.30 18.31 -2.86
CA ALA A 383 20.39 19.44 -3.78
C ALA A 383 21.83 19.77 -4.18
N LEU A 384 22.78 19.69 -3.25
CA LEU A 384 24.22 19.88 -3.53
C LEU A 384 24.73 18.76 -4.44
N ALA A 385 24.41 17.50 -4.17
CA ALA A 385 24.78 16.37 -5.01
C ALA A 385 24.22 16.51 -6.43
N ALA A 386 22.94 16.85 -6.56
CA ALA A 386 22.29 17.08 -7.84
C ALA A 386 22.89 18.27 -8.59
N GLY A 387 23.19 19.38 -7.90
CA GLY A 387 23.85 20.55 -8.48
C GLY A 387 25.26 20.25 -8.99
N LEU A 388 26.04 19.45 -8.24
CA LEU A 388 27.35 18.95 -8.67
C LEU A 388 27.21 18.03 -9.90
N LEU A 389 26.36 17.02 -9.86
CA LEU A 389 26.16 16.11 -10.99
C LEU A 389 25.70 16.84 -12.25
N ALA A 390 24.71 17.72 -12.12
CA ALA A 390 24.20 18.51 -13.22
C ALA A 390 25.22 19.53 -13.77
N GLY A 391 26.07 20.04 -12.92
CA GLY A 391 27.14 21.02 -13.27
C GLY A 391 28.41 20.39 -13.79
N CYS A 392 28.74 19.14 -13.44
CA CYS A 392 29.99 18.49 -13.83
C CYS A 392 30.20 18.49 -15.33
N TYR A 393 29.26 18.00 -16.10
CA TYR A 393 29.45 17.90 -17.55
C TYR A 393 29.60 19.27 -18.25
N PRO A 394 28.76 20.28 -18.03
CA PRO A 394 28.96 21.61 -18.57
C PRO A 394 30.31 22.22 -18.15
N ALA A 395 30.75 22.04 -16.90
CA ALA A 395 31.99 22.57 -16.37
C ALA A 395 33.22 21.97 -17.06
N PHE A 396 33.31 20.66 -17.17
CA PHE A 396 34.40 19.97 -17.83
C PHE A 396 34.38 20.21 -19.35
N TYR A 397 33.22 20.23 -19.98
CA TYR A 397 33.08 20.49 -21.43
C TYR A 397 33.53 21.91 -21.80
N LEU A 398 33.04 22.93 -21.10
CA LEU A 398 33.38 24.34 -21.36
C LEU A 398 34.83 24.63 -21.05
N SER A 399 35.37 24.10 -19.97
CA SER A 399 36.79 24.32 -19.60
C SER A 399 37.78 23.64 -20.53
N ALA A 400 37.34 22.66 -21.35
CA ALA A 400 38.21 21.95 -22.30
C ALA A 400 38.42 22.70 -23.63
N PHE A 401 37.68 23.82 -23.91
CA PHE A 401 37.80 24.55 -25.16
C PHE A 401 39.16 25.19 -25.34
N ASN A 402 39.69 25.08 -26.56
CA ASN A 402 40.94 25.72 -26.96
C ASN A 402 40.64 27.17 -27.37
N ALA A 403 41.26 28.13 -26.70
CA ALA A 403 41.00 29.55 -26.86
C ALA A 403 41.21 30.04 -28.30
N VAL A 404 42.25 29.54 -28.98
CA VAL A 404 42.61 29.91 -30.36
C VAL A 404 41.55 29.46 -31.37
N GLN A 405 41.02 28.24 -31.21
CA GLN A 405 40.00 27.69 -32.10
C GLN A 405 38.65 28.41 -31.96
N VAL A 406 38.30 28.77 -30.71
CA VAL A 406 37.06 29.49 -30.40
C VAL A 406 37.09 30.92 -30.97
N LEU A 407 38.22 31.62 -30.89
CA LEU A 407 38.39 32.97 -31.40
C LEU A 407 38.46 33.02 -32.93
N LYS A 408 39.00 31.97 -33.58
CA LYS A 408 39.04 31.83 -35.05
C LYS A 408 37.68 31.40 -35.65
N GLY A 409 36.59 31.26 -34.87
CA GLY A 409 35.26 30.93 -35.36
C GLY A 409 35.08 29.47 -35.80
N ALA A 410 35.99 28.56 -35.40
CA ALA A 410 35.87 27.13 -35.71
C ALA A 410 34.56 26.54 -35.15
N ARG A 411 33.80 25.81 -35.97
CA ARG A 411 32.55 25.13 -35.53
C ARG A 411 32.89 24.09 -34.48
N ILE A 412 32.40 24.30 -33.26
CA ILE A 412 32.53 23.35 -32.15
C ILE A 412 31.48 22.26 -32.33
N VAL A 413 31.86 21.14 -32.97
CA VAL A 413 30.94 20.07 -33.36
C VAL A 413 30.89 18.90 -32.36
N LYS A 414 31.82 18.79 -31.41
CA LYS A 414 32.05 17.59 -30.59
C LYS A 414 31.12 17.32 -29.38
N GLY A 415 29.98 17.97 -29.17
CA GLY A 415 29.12 17.79 -27.99
C GLY A 415 27.74 17.17 -28.26
N SER A 416 27.42 16.76 -29.49
CA SER A 416 26.06 16.33 -29.86
C SER A 416 25.74 14.94 -29.40
N LEU A 417 26.69 14.03 -29.35
CA LEU A 417 26.46 12.61 -29.09
C LEU A 417 26.01 12.34 -27.64
N LEU A 418 26.72 12.92 -26.67
CA LEU A 418 26.36 12.77 -25.23
C LEU A 418 25.02 13.45 -24.93
N ARG A 419 24.78 14.65 -25.44
CA ARG A 419 23.51 15.34 -25.30
C ARG A 419 22.34 14.53 -25.88
N ASN A 420 22.52 13.95 -27.07
CA ASN A 420 21.50 13.11 -27.70
C ASN A 420 21.27 11.83 -26.87
N GLY A 421 22.34 11.23 -26.34
CA GLY A 421 22.22 10.09 -25.40
C GLY A 421 21.45 10.44 -24.12
N LEU A 422 21.70 11.62 -23.54
CA LEU A 422 20.95 12.09 -22.37
C LEU A 422 19.47 12.32 -22.68
N VAL A 423 19.15 12.86 -23.87
CA VAL A 423 17.75 13.01 -24.31
C VAL A 423 17.08 11.65 -24.49
N VAL A 424 17.78 10.69 -25.11
CA VAL A 424 17.27 9.31 -25.28
C VAL A 424 17.00 8.69 -23.90
N LEU A 425 17.93 8.79 -22.96
CA LEU A 425 17.76 8.26 -21.61
C LEU A 425 16.57 8.93 -20.88
N GLN A 426 16.45 10.24 -20.99
CA GLN A 426 15.34 11.00 -20.39
C GLN A 426 13.98 10.53 -20.91
N PHE A 427 13.83 10.41 -22.24
CA PHE A 427 12.59 9.91 -22.84
C PHE A 427 12.37 8.43 -22.55
N ALA A 428 13.43 7.61 -22.49
CA ALA A 428 13.30 6.20 -22.12
C ALA A 428 12.70 6.04 -20.72
N ILE A 429 13.22 6.80 -19.74
CA ILE A 429 12.68 6.81 -18.36
C ILE A 429 11.21 7.27 -18.37
N SER A 430 10.87 8.35 -19.08
CA SER A 430 9.49 8.84 -19.17
C SER A 430 8.54 7.81 -19.78
N VAL A 431 8.95 7.14 -20.85
CA VAL A 431 8.15 6.08 -21.51
C VAL A 431 7.97 4.87 -20.60
N ILE A 432 9.03 4.47 -19.87
CA ILE A 432 8.94 3.39 -18.87
C ILE A 432 7.85 3.74 -17.84
N LEU A 433 7.87 4.95 -17.32
CA LEU A 433 6.87 5.39 -16.33
C LEU A 433 5.44 5.40 -16.92
N ILE A 434 5.26 5.80 -18.18
CA ILE A 434 3.96 5.77 -18.86
C ILE A 434 3.47 4.33 -18.99
N VAL A 435 4.30 3.41 -19.49
CA VAL A 435 3.94 1.98 -19.63
C VAL A 435 3.58 1.40 -18.27
N CYS A 436 4.40 1.64 -17.24
CA CYS A 436 4.13 1.19 -15.88
C CYS A 436 2.77 1.71 -15.36
N THR A 437 2.49 2.99 -15.57
CA THR A 437 1.22 3.60 -15.16
C THR A 437 0.02 2.95 -15.84
N ILE A 438 0.09 2.72 -17.15
CA ILE A 438 -1.01 2.08 -17.91
C ILE A 438 -1.23 0.65 -17.40
N VAL A 439 -0.16 -0.14 -17.24
CA VAL A 439 -0.27 -1.54 -16.77
C VAL A 439 -0.82 -1.60 -15.33
N ILE A 440 -0.36 -0.73 -14.44
CA ILE A 440 -0.88 -0.65 -13.06
C ILE A 440 -2.37 -0.28 -13.09
N TYR A 441 -2.75 0.69 -13.89
CA TYR A 441 -4.16 1.09 -14.03
C TYR A 441 -5.02 -0.04 -14.56
N ASP A 442 -4.58 -0.73 -15.62
CA ASP A 442 -5.30 -1.87 -16.21
C ASP A 442 -5.45 -3.02 -15.19
N GLN A 443 -4.40 -3.31 -14.40
CA GLN A 443 -4.44 -4.33 -13.35
C GLN A 443 -5.46 -3.95 -12.26
N LEU A 444 -5.48 -2.71 -11.80
CA LEU A 444 -6.43 -2.24 -10.81
C LEU A 444 -7.88 -2.29 -11.33
N GLN A 445 -8.10 -1.86 -12.56
CA GLN A 445 -9.41 -1.95 -13.20
C GLN A 445 -9.88 -3.41 -13.36
N PHE A 446 -8.96 -4.30 -13.71
CA PHE A 446 -9.25 -5.73 -13.80
C PHE A 446 -9.67 -6.30 -12.45
N LEU A 447 -8.96 -5.99 -11.36
CA LEU A 447 -9.28 -6.44 -10.00
C LEU A 447 -10.63 -5.89 -9.53
N HIS A 448 -10.93 -4.63 -9.82
CA HIS A 448 -12.17 -3.95 -9.43
C HIS A 448 -13.42 -4.49 -10.16
N ASN A 449 -13.27 -4.75 -11.48
CA ASN A 449 -14.36 -5.15 -12.35
C ASN A 449 -14.55 -6.67 -12.44
N ARG A 450 -13.65 -7.44 -11.81
CA ARG A 450 -13.70 -8.88 -11.85
C ARG A 450 -14.98 -9.39 -11.18
N ASP A 451 -15.59 -10.41 -11.80
CA ASP A 451 -16.63 -11.18 -11.15
C ASP A 451 -16.05 -11.92 -9.94
N VAL A 452 -16.54 -11.58 -8.78
CA VAL A 452 -16.12 -12.20 -7.51
C VAL A 452 -16.86 -13.53 -7.24
N GLY A 453 -17.74 -13.96 -8.14
CA GLY A 453 -18.51 -15.19 -8.01
C GLY A 453 -19.73 -15.09 -7.08
N TYR A 454 -20.02 -13.89 -6.56
CA TYR A 454 -21.24 -13.54 -5.83
C TYR A 454 -21.68 -12.13 -6.15
N ASN A 455 -22.93 -11.81 -5.87
CA ASN A 455 -23.44 -10.46 -6.12
C ASN A 455 -23.05 -9.51 -4.98
N LYS A 456 -21.94 -8.77 -5.15
CA LYS A 456 -21.43 -7.79 -4.18
C LYS A 456 -22.21 -6.49 -4.13
N ASN A 457 -22.92 -6.13 -5.22
CA ASN A 457 -23.49 -4.82 -5.40
C ASN A 457 -24.63 -4.55 -4.40
N ASN A 458 -24.55 -3.42 -3.70
CA ASN A 458 -25.54 -2.97 -2.72
C ASN A 458 -25.88 -4.00 -1.62
N LEU A 459 -24.97 -4.94 -1.33
CA LEU A 459 -25.17 -5.85 -0.20
C LEU A 459 -24.84 -5.12 1.09
N LEU A 460 -25.87 -4.84 1.87
CA LEU A 460 -25.77 -4.21 3.19
C LEU A 460 -25.41 -5.25 4.24
N TYR A 461 -24.66 -4.86 5.25
CA TYR A 461 -24.51 -5.64 6.45
C TYR A 461 -24.54 -4.75 7.70
N PHE A 462 -24.91 -5.34 8.82
CA PHE A 462 -24.73 -4.75 10.14
C PHE A 462 -24.37 -5.85 11.15
N ARG A 463 -23.72 -5.45 12.23
CA ARG A 463 -23.25 -6.37 13.25
C ARG A 463 -24.18 -6.34 14.45
N LEU A 464 -24.53 -7.51 14.94
CA LEU A 464 -25.25 -7.69 16.21
C LEU A 464 -24.28 -7.73 17.40
N ALA A 465 -23.02 -7.31 17.21
CA ALA A 465 -21.91 -7.50 18.12
C ALA A 465 -22.35 -7.48 19.56
N SER A 466 -22.07 -8.56 20.29
CA SER A 466 -22.24 -8.79 21.74
C SER A 466 -23.52 -8.29 22.43
N LEU A 467 -24.46 -7.71 21.68
CA LEU A 467 -25.80 -7.36 22.15
C LEU A 467 -26.71 -8.58 22.21
N ALA A 468 -26.20 -9.73 21.78
CA ALA A 468 -26.91 -10.99 21.92
C ALA A 468 -27.08 -11.32 23.41
N THR A 469 -28.09 -10.74 24.02
CA THR A 469 -28.81 -11.49 25.05
C THR A 469 -29.09 -12.87 24.46
N PRO A 470 -28.80 -13.95 25.16
CA PRO A 470 -29.17 -15.29 24.76
C PRO A 470 -30.72 -15.37 24.62
N GLY A 471 -31.21 -15.06 23.45
CA GLY A 471 -32.64 -15.03 23.16
C GLY A 471 -32.87 -14.64 21.70
N ASP A 472 -33.92 -15.11 21.08
CA ASP A 472 -34.28 -15.09 19.66
C ASP A 472 -34.36 -13.71 18.94
N GLY A 473 -33.78 -12.63 19.50
CA GLY A 473 -33.89 -11.31 18.94
C GLY A 473 -33.32 -11.17 17.52
N GLY A 474 -32.22 -11.85 17.21
CA GLY A 474 -31.65 -11.87 15.87
C GLY A 474 -32.51 -12.60 14.85
N ALA A 475 -33.10 -13.70 15.23
CA ALA A 475 -34.02 -14.48 14.39
C ALA A 475 -35.32 -13.71 14.14
N ALA A 476 -35.90 -13.07 15.19
CA ALA A 476 -37.07 -12.23 15.07
C ALA A 476 -36.85 -11.04 14.16
N LEU A 477 -35.71 -10.33 14.31
CA LEU A 477 -35.34 -9.21 13.45
C LEU A 477 -35.19 -9.67 12.00
N LYS A 478 -34.51 -10.78 11.72
CA LYS A 478 -34.37 -11.33 10.36
C LYS A 478 -35.75 -11.61 9.74
N THR A 479 -36.65 -12.19 10.51
CA THR A 479 -38.03 -12.51 10.06
C THR A 479 -38.83 -11.24 9.75
N GLU A 480 -38.74 -10.21 10.59
CA GLU A 480 -39.39 -8.92 10.34
C GLU A 480 -38.83 -8.24 9.10
N LEU A 481 -37.49 -8.24 8.92
CA LEU A 481 -36.85 -7.61 7.77
C LEU A 481 -37.21 -8.32 6.45
N ARG A 482 -37.35 -9.66 6.44
CA ARG A 482 -37.78 -10.42 5.26
C ARG A 482 -39.21 -10.10 4.82
N GLN A 483 -40.06 -9.64 5.74
CA GLN A 483 -41.42 -9.23 5.40
C GLN A 483 -41.51 -7.85 4.74
N ASN A 484 -40.42 -7.08 4.77
CA ASN A 484 -40.40 -5.74 4.17
C ASN A 484 -40.20 -5.82 2.65
N PRO A 485 -41.14 -5.28 1.83
CA PRO A 485 -41.06 -5.36 0.37
C PRO A 485 -39.84 -4.65 -0.24
N ALA A 486 -39.17 -3.75 0.48
CA ALA A 486 -37.93 -3.12 0.03
C ALA A 486 -36.70 -4.02 0.16
N ILE A 487 -36.84 -5.18 0.83
CA ILE A 487 -35.77 -6.14 1.10
C ILE A 487 -36.08 -7.43 0.33
N ALA A 488 -35.11 -7.88 -0.47
CA ALA A 488 -35.24 -9.12 -1.24
C ALA A 488 -34.94 -10.35 -0.40
N ASP A 489 -33.91 -10.27 0.45
CA ASP A 489 -33.53 -11.37 1.32
C ASP A 489 -32.65 -10.89 2.49
N VAL A 490 -32.63 -11.69 3.56
CA VAL A 490 -31.81 -11.45 4.77
C VAL A 490 -31.21 -12.76 5.24
N SER A 491 -29.93 -12.75 5.52
CA SER A 491 -29.24 -13.91 6.08
C SER A 491 -28.27 -13.50 7.20
N CYS A 492 -27.69 -14.47 7.88
CA CYS A 492 -26.61 -14.21 8.82
C CYS A 492 -25.34 -14.98 8.46
N THR A 493 -24.21 -14.44 8.92
CA THR A 493 -22.89 -15.04 8.79
C THR A 493 -21.97 -14.58 9.93
N TRP A 494 -20.88 -15.27 10.14
CA TRP A 494 -19.87 -14.82 11.11
C TRP A 494 -18.71 -14.05 10.47
N GLN A 495 -18.48 -14.17 9.15
CA GLN A 495 -17.46 -13.45 8.40
C GLN A 495 -18.03 -12.89 7.10
N LEU A 496 -17.60 -11.70 6.74
CA LEU A 496 -17.94 -11.13 5.44
C LEU A 496 -17.14 -11.82 4.32
N PRO A 497 -17.69 -11.88 3.10
CA PRO A 497 -17.05 -12.52 1.95
C PRO A 497 -15.96 -11.64 1.29
N ASP A 498 -15.13 -10.99 2.08
CA ASP A 498 -14.07 -10.07 1.64
C ASP A 498 -12.67 -10.52 2.08
N ASN A 499 -12.56 -11.07 3.29
CA ASN A 499 -11.31 -11.55 3.87
C ASN A 499 -11.59 -12.67 4.88
N MET A 500 -12.10 -13.81 4.40
CA MET A 500 -12.32 -14.95 5.26
C MET A 500 -10.99 -15.60 5.65
N GLY A 501 -10.67 -15.54 6.94
CA GLY A 501 -9.49 -16.14 7.53
C GLY A 501 -9.72 -17.57 8.00
N ALA A 502 -8.69 -18.10 8.67
CA ALA A 502 -8.64 -19.38 9.39
C ALA A 502 -8.88 -20.65 8.56
N GLY A 503 -7.80 -21.38 8.31
CA GLY A 503 -7.84 -22.75 7.80
C GLY A 503 -8.11 -23.75 8.94
N THR A 504 -9.10 -24.60 8.76
CA THR A 504 -9.39 -25.75 9.62
C THR A 504 -8.99 -27.02 8.87
N PRO A 505 -8.45 -28.06 9.53
CA PRO A 505 -8.20 -29.34 8.88
C PRO A 505 -9.47 -29.94 8.33
N LEU A 506 -9.43 -30.29 7.04
CA LEU A 506 -10.45 -31.08 6.37
C LEU A 506 -9.97 -32.52 6.30
N ARG A 507 -10.79 -33.46 6.71
CA ARG A 507 -10.59 -34.90 6.52
C ARG A 507 -11.80 -35.52 5.83
N TRP A 508 -11.56 -36.58 5.05
CA TRP A 508 -12.62 -37.38 4.42
C TRP A 508 -12.22 -38.86 4.40
N ARG A 509 -13.19 -39.72 4.26
CA ARG A 509 -12.92 -41.17 4.18
C ARG A 509 -12.07 -41.50 2.95
N GLY A 510 -10.96 -42.22 3.18
CA GLY A 510 -10.03 -42.60 2.13
C GLY A 510 -8.89 -41.59 1.91
N MET A 511 -8.82 -40.51 2.72
CA MET A 511 -7.70 -39.59 2.71
C MET A 511 -6.44 -40.23 3.33
N ASP A 512 -5.28 -40.01 2.72
CA ASP A 512 -3.99 -40.43 3.32
C ASP A 512 -3.74 -39.59 4.60
N ASN A 513 -3.32 -40.26 5.66
CA ASN A 513 -3.04 -39.62 6.95
C ASN A 513 -1.87 -38.61 6.90
N LYS A 514 -1.04 -38.66 5.86
CA LYS A 514 0.06 -37.71 5.65
C LYS A 514 -0.35 -36.43 4.94
N THR A 515 -1.53 -36.43 4.28
CA THR A 515 -2.03 -35.27 3.55
C THR A 515 -2.76 -34.34 4.51
N LEU A 516 -2.44 -33.05 4.48
CA LEU A 516 -3.16 -32.02 5.21
C LEU A 516 -3.81 -31.06 4.21
N VAL A 517 -5.13 -31.01 4.23
CA VAL A 517 -5.90 -30.00 3.48
C VAL A 517 -6.51 -29.04 4.49
N LEU A 518 -6.18 -27.77 4.37
CA LEU A 518 -6.81 -26.71 5.16
C LEU A 518 -7.98 -26.13 4.39
N ILE A 519 -9.16 -26.16 4.98
CA ILE A 519 -10.37 -25.57 4.41
C ILE A 519 -10.74 -24.28 5.16
N THR A 520 -11.04 -23.22 4.43
CA THR A 520 -11.61 -22.02 5.03
C THR A 520 -13.02 -22.30 5.46
N ARG A 521 -13.43 -21.83 6.63
CA ARG A 521 -14.74 -22.07 7.20
C ARG A 521 -15.50 -20.76 7.37
N THR A 522 -16.76 -20.74 6.94
CA THR A 522 -17.71 -19.67 7.27
C THR A 522 -19.02 -20.26 7.77
N GLY A 523 -19.84 -19.46 8.44
CA GLY A 523 -21.22 -19.81 8.80
C GLY A 523 -22.20 -19.15 7.84
N GLY A 524 -23.38 -19.72 7.76
CA GLY A 524 -24.48 -19.14 7.02
C GLY A 524 -25.78 -19.87 7.30
N ASP A 525 -26.89 -19.13 7.39
CA ASP A 525 -28.21 -19.72 7.52
C ASP A 525 -28.73 -20.25 6.16
N ASP A 526 -29.95 -20.76 6.17
CA ASP A 526 -30.65 -21.31 4.99
C ASP A 526 -30.84 -20.29 3.84
N HIS A 527 -30.76 -18.99 4.10
CA HIS A 527 -30.85 -17.91 3.13
C HIS A 527 -29.49 -17.38 2.61
N TYR A 528 -28.36 -17.78 3.20
CA TYR A 528 -27.06 -17.20 2.91
C TYR A 528 -26.66 -17.29 1.43
N ALA A 529 -26.83 -18.46 0.78
CA ALA A 529 -26.50 -18.61 -0.62
C ALA A 529 -27.38 -17.73 -1.53
N ASN A 530 -28.66 -17.62 -1.22
CA ASN A 530 -29.59 -16.79 -1.96
C ASN A 530 -29.30 -15.30 -1.76
N THR A 531 -29.03 -14.87 -0.53
CA THR A 531 -28.67 -13.48 -0.20
C THR A 531 -27.38 -13.04 -0.92
N LEU A 532 -26.39 -13.93 -1.03
CA LEU A 532 -25.16 -13.67 -1.80
C LEU A 532 -25.34 -13.86 -3.31
N GLY A 533 -26.36 -14.61 -3.75
CA GLY A 533 -26.54 -14.99 -5.16
C GLY A 533 -25.52 -16.05 -5.60
N LEU A 534 -25.18 -17.00 -4.73
CA LEU A 534 -24.30 -18.12 -5.08
C LEU A 534 -25.03 -19.11 -5.98
N THR A 535 -24.31 -19.64 -6.95
CA THR A 535 -24.86 -20.67 -7.87
C THR A 535 -24.59 -22.05 -7.28
N LEU A 536 -25.65 -22.85 -7.16
CA LEU A 536 -25.52 -24.25 -6.76
C LEU A 536 -25.10 -25.10 -7.98
N MET A 537 -23.96 -25.76 -7.87
CA MET A 537 -23.41 -26.61 -8.94
C MET A 537 -23.92 -28.05 -8.85
N ALA A 538 -24.15 -28.56 -7.63
CA ALA A 538 -24.72 -29.88 -7.40
C ALA A 538 -25.36 -29.98 -6.01
N GLY A 539 -26.30 -30.89 -5.85
CA GLY A 539 -27.00 -31.16 -4.57
C GLY A 539 -28.02 -30.08 -4.21
N ARG A 540 -28.12 -29.74 -2.92
CA ARG A 540 -29.02 -28.71 -2.40
C ARG A 540 -28.31 -27.82 -1.38
N TYR A 541 -28.85 -26.63 -1.13
CA TYR A 541 -28.46 -25.80 -0.02
C TYR A 541 -29.21 -26.21 1.28
N TYR A 542 -28.90 -25.53 2.37
CA TYR A 542 -29.49 -25.78 3.67
C TYR A 542 -31.01 -25.56 3.68
N SER A 543 -31.69 -26.33 4.53
CA SER A 543 -33.05 -26.13 4.95
C SER A 543 -33.09 -25.77 6.45
N PRO A 544 -34.09 -25.04 6.94
CA PRO A 544 -34.20 -24.69 8.37
C PRO A 544 -34.10 -25.86 9.35
N THR A 545 -34.40 -27.07 8.88
CA THR A 545 -34.40 -28.32 9.67
C THR A 545 -33.07 -29.06 9.62
N ASP A 546 -32.12 -28.62 8.83
CA ASP A 546 -30.79 -29.26 8.73
C ASP A 546 -29.97 -29.03 9.99
N GLY A 547 -29.29 -30.10 10.46
CA GLY A 547 -28.37 -30.04 11.60
C GLY A 547 -27.02 -29.39 11.23
N ARG A 548 -26.19 -29.16 12.27
CA ARG A 548 -24.82 -28.64 12.12
C ARG A 548 -23.81 -29.65 11.56
N ASP A 549 -24.22 -30.89 11.40
CA ASP A 549 -23.47 -32.04 10.88
C ASP A 549 -23.53 -32.18 9.36
N ARG A 550 -24.12 -31.22 8.65
CA ARG A 550 -24.21 -31.19 7.18
C ARG A 550 -23.34 -30.08 6.63
N TYR A 551 -22.79 -30.30 5.44
CA TYR A 551 -21.82 -29.40 4.87
C TYR A 551 -22.16 -28.98 3.44
N VAL A 552 -22.02 -27.68 3.15
CA VAL A 552 -21.99 -27.14 1.80
C VAL A 552 -20.57 -26.67 1.53
N ILE A 553 -19.99 -27.06 0.40
CA ILE A 553 -18.61 -26.77 0.04
C ILE A 553 -18.53 -26.03 -1.31
N ASN A 554 -17.39 -25.41 -1.62
CA ASN A 554 -17.17 -24.85 -2.95
C ASN A 554 -16.54 -25.89 -3.90
N GLU A 555 -16.48 -25.58 -5.21
CA GLU A 555 -15.88 -26.47 -6.22
C GLU A 555 -14.42 -26.79 -5.93
N THR A 556 -13.63 -25.81 -5.46
CA THR A 556 -12.23 -26.03 -5.08
C THR A 556 -12.08 -27.04 -3.96
N ALA A 557 -12.99 -27.08 -2.98
CA ALA A 557 -12.98 -28.10 -1.94
C ALA A 557 -13.32 -29.49 -2.50
N ALA A 558 -14.30 -29.58 -3.41
CA ALA A 558 -14.62 -30.85 -4.10
C ALA A 558 -13.42 -31.37 -4.90
N ARG A 559 -12.74 -30.50 -5.67
CA ARG A 559 -11.52 -30.84 -6.41
C ARG A 559 -10.37 -31.29 -5.49
N ALA A 560 -10.21 -30.66 -4.32
CA ALA A 560 -9.21 -31.07 -3.34
C ALA A 560 -9.45 -32.49 -2.79
N MET A 561 -10.71 -32.95 -2.78
CA MET A 561 -11.08 -34.33 -2.42
C MET A 561 -11.01 -35.29 -3.61
N GLY A 562 -10.46 -34.86 -4.76
CA GLY A 562 -10.42 -35.68 -5.98
C GLY A 562 -11.81 -35.99 -6.59
N ALA A 563 -12.79 -35.09 -6.40
CA ALA A 563 -14.15 -35.25 -6.89
C ALA A 563 -14.59 -34.05 -7.74
N ASP A 564 -15.46 -34.27 -8.70
CA ASP A 564 -16.25 -33.20 -9.28
C ASP A 564 -17.43 -32.83 -8.34
N ALA A 565 -18.17 -31.79 -8.71
CA ALA A 565 -19.26 -31.30 -7.87
C ALA A 565 -20.32 -32.36 -7.57
N ALA A 566 -20.68 -33.18 -8.55
CA ALA A 566 -21.70 -34.23 -8.40
C ALA A 566 -21.19 -35.41 -7.56
N ALA A 567 -19.95 -35.84 -7.79
CA ALA A 567 -19.33 -36.94 -7.04
C ALA A 567 -18.96 -36.59 -5.58
N ALA A 568 -18.94 -35.31 -5.24
CA ALA A 568 -18.70 -34.84 -3.87
C ALA A 568 -19.93 -34.98 -2.99
N ILE A 569 -21.15 -35.01 -3.57
CA ILE A 569 -22.39 -35.15 -2.80
C ILE A 569 -22.45 -36.52 -2.09
N GLY A 570 -22.80 -36.48 -0.81
CA GLY A 570 -22.89 -37.66 0.05
C GLY A 570 -21.54 -38.11 0.62
N LYS A 571 -20.41 -37.59 0.18
CA LYS A 571 -19.11 -37.90 0.82
C LYS A 571 -19.11 -37.40 2.27
N LEU A 572 -18.62 -38.25 3.16
CA LEU A 572 -18.44 -37.88 4.56
C LEU A 572 -17.13 -37.12 4.74
N ILE A 573 -17.26 -35.94 5.32
CA ILE A 573 -16.12 -35.09 5.69
C ILE A 573 -16.12 -34.78 7.18
N THR A 574 -14.96 -34.63 7.76
CA THR A 574 -14.81 -34.31 9.19
C THR A 574 -14.16 -32.95 9.33
N ILE A 575 -14.79 -32.05 10.08
CA ILE A 575 -14.32 -30.68 10.38
C ILE A 575 -14.51 -30.45 11.89
N ASN A 576 -13.43 -30.13 12.61
CA ASN A 576 -13.43 -29.97 14.07
C ASN A 576 -14.10 -31.16 14.80
N ASP A 577 -13.67 -32.37 14.46
CA ASP A 577 -14.14 -33.62 15.03
C ASP A 577 -15.65 -33.95 14.81
N LEU A 578 -16.34 -33.15 13.99
CA LEU A 578 -17.72 -33.42 13.58
C LEU A 578 -17.72 -34.02 12.16
N GLU A 579 -18.15 -35.30 12.05
CA GLU A 579 -18.31 -35.97 10.75
C GLU A 579 -19.73 -35.76 10.20
N GLY A 580 -19.81 -35.47 8.88
CA GLY A 580 -21.09 -35.31 8.23
C GLY A 580 -21.02 -35.34 6.71
N PRO A 581 -22.16 -35.53 6.01
CA PRO A 581 -22.22 -35.60 4.57
C PRO A 581 -22.14 -34.19 3.91
N VAL A 582 -21.50 -34.12 2.76
CA VAL A 582 -21.61 -33.00 1.83
C VAL A 582 -23.00 -33.05 1.18
N ILE A 583 -23.83 -32.03 1.39
CA ILE A 583 -25.18 -31.95 0.83
C ILE A 583 -25.29 -31.06 -0.40
N GLY A 584 -24.36 -30.18 -0.60
CA GLY A 584 -24.32 -29.24 -1.74
C GLY A 584 -22.92 -28.74 -2.08
N VAL A 585 -22.76 -28.42 -3.35
CA VAL A 585 -21.55 -27.78 -3.87
C VAL A 585 -21.95 -26.47 -4.56
N VAL A 586 -21.40 -25.36 -4.09
CA VAL A 586 -21.60 -24.03 -4.70
C VAL A 586 -20.42 -23.67 -5.61
N ASN A 587 -20.64 -22.73 -6.53
CA ASN A 587 -19.58 -22.18 -7.37
C ASN A 587 -18.44 -21.60 -6.53
N ASP A 588 -17.25 -21.59 -7.09
CA ASP A 588 -16.14 -20.87 -6.51
C ASP A 588 -16.42 -19.35 -6.49
N PHE A 589 -16.21 -18.73 -5.35
CA PHE A 589 -16.32 -17.28 -5.20
C PHE A 589 -15.12 -16.72 -4.44
N ASN A 590 -14.80 -15.44 -4.68
CA ASN A 590 -13.71 -14.78 -3.98
C ASN A 590 -14.10 -14.40 -2.56
N PHE A 591 -13.54 -15.10 -1.61
CA PHE A 591 -13.67 -14.82 -0.17
C PHE A 591 -12.34 -14.41 0.47
N LYS A 592 -11.34 -14.11 -0.37
CA LYS A 592 -10.01 -13.61 -0.01
C LYS A 592 -9.63 -12.44 -0.92
N PRO A 593 -8.64 -11.61 -0.51
CA PRO A 593 -8.08 -10.61 -1.41
C PRO A 593 -7.60 -11.22 -2.74
N ALA A 594 -7.70 -10.45 -3.83
CA ALA A 594 -7.45 -10.96 -5.19
C ALA A 594 -5.96 -11.24 -5.52
N ASP A 595 -5.06 -10.98 -4.60
CA ASP A 595 -3.67 -11.45 -4.65
C ASP A 595 -3.54 -12.93 -4.30
N GLN A 596 -4.60 -13.54 -3.72
CA GLN A 596 -4.65 -14.94 -3.33
C GLN A 596 -5.61 -15.74 -4.23
N PRO A 597 -5.28 -17.00 -4.57
CA PRO A 597 -6.19 -17.88 -5.30
C PRO A 597 -7.37 -18.30 -4.41
N ILE A 598 -8.50 -18.61 -5.03
CA ILE A 598 -9.65 -19.18 -4.33
C ILE A 598 -9.25 -20.55 -3.77
N GLY A 599 -9.36 -20.71 -2.45
CA GLY A 599 -9.04 -21.94 -1.76
C GLY A 599 -10.29 -22.79 -1.48
N PRO A 600 -10.10 -24.00 -0.86
CA PRO A 600 -11.20 -24.79 -0.36
C PRO A 600 -12.00 -24.01 0.70
N LEU A 601 -13.34 -24.04 0.60
CA LEU A 601 -14.27 -23.38 1.50
C LEU A 601 -15.39 -24.34 1.92
N VAL A 602 -15.74 -24.29 3.21
CA VAL A 602 -16.97 -24.89 3.73
C VAL A 602 -17.84 -23.81 4.36
N ILE A 603 -19.11 -23.85 4.02
CA ILE A 603 -20.16 -23.08 4.67
C ILE A 603 -20.82 -24.03 5.69
N LYS A 604 -20.85 -23.65 6.97
CA LYS A 604 -21.56 -24.42 8.01
C LYS A 604 -22.92 -23.82 8.24
N HIS A 605 -23.91 -24.71 8.50
CA HIS A 605 -25.24 -24.22 8.89
C HIS A 605 -25.18 -23.59 10.29
N ASP A 606 -25.37 -22.28 10.37
CA ASP A 606 -25.49 -21.53 11.62
C ASP A 606 -26.55 -20.44 11.49
N GLN A 607 -27.51 -20.42 12.42
CA GLN A 607 -28.59 -19.44 12.44
C GLN A 607 -28.36 -18.29 13.43
N THR A 608 -27.28 -18.36 14.21
CA THR A 608 -27.02 -17.47 15.36
C THR A 608 -25.82 -16.55 15.15
N ASP A 609 -25.38 -16.42 13.90
CA ASP A 609 -24.20 -15.59 13.56
C ASP A 609 -24.47 -14.08 13.76
N ASN A 610 -23.42 -13.36 14.10
CA ASN A 610 -23.51 -11.98 14.56
C ASN A 610 -23.53 -10.92 13.43
N ILE A 611 -23.30 -11.30 12.17
CA ILE A 611 -23.35 -10.39 11.03
C ILE A 611 -24.62 -10.68 10.25
N ILE A 612 -25.49 -9.68 10.13
CA ILE A 612 -26.70 -9.76 9.32
C ILE A 612 -26.42 -9.14 7.95
N LEU A 613 -26.63 -9.93 6.91
CA LEU A 613 -26.56 -9.50 5.51
C LEU A 613 -27.98 -9.18 5.02
N VAL A 614 -28.14 -8.07 4.35
CA VAL A 614 -29.43 -7.60 3.81
C VAL A 614 -29.27 -7.31 2.33
N ARG A 615 -30.07 -7.99 1.51
CA ARG A 615 -30.17 -7.76 0.07
C ARG A 615 -31.38 -6.86 -0.23
N PRO A 616 -31.18 -5.63 -0.71
CA PRO A 616 -32.29 -4.79 -1.17
C PRO A 616 -33.02 -5.40 -2.37
N ALA A 617 -34.35 -5.14 -2.49
CA ALA A 617 -35.17 -5.58 -3.62
C ALA A 617 -34.73 -4.95 -4.97
N ALA A 618 -35.04 -5.63 -6.08
CA ALA A 618 -34.50 -5.35 -7.42
C ALA A 618 -34.85 -3.96 -8.02
N GLY A 619 -35.74 -3.18 -7.42
CA GLY A 619 -35.98 -1.78 -7.79
C GLY A 619 -34.88 -0.81 -7.36
N ALA A 620 -33.88 -1.31 -6.60
CA ALA A 620 -32.71 -0.57 -6.13
C ALA A 620 -31.43 -0.89 -6.94
N ARG A 621 -31.54 -1.48 -8.12
CA ARG A 621 -30.39 -1.87 -8.96
C ARG A 621 -29.92 -0.71 -9.82
N GLY A 622 -28.65 -0.36 -9.69
CA GLY A 622 -27.90 0.49 -10.61
C GLY A 622 -26.92 1.39 -9.89
N VAL A 623 -25.88 1.84 -10.61
CA VAL A 623 -24.92 2.90 -10.20
C VAL A 623 -25.66 4.20 -9.79
N ASN A 624 -26.96 4.29 -10.10
CA ASN A 624 -27.94 5.28 -9.69
C ASN A 624 -29.08 4.63 -8.89
N ALA A 625 -28.80 3.69 -7.95
CA ALA A 625 -29.81 3.28 -6.97
C ALA A 625 -30.34 4.57 -6.34
N ASP A 626 -31.62 4.83 -6.55
CA ASP A 626 -32.28 6.03 -6.02
C ASP A 626 -31.92 6.12 -4.52
N ALA A 627 -31.25 7.21 -4.13
CA ALA A 627 -30.85 7.42 -2.73
C ALA A 627 -32.05 7.25 -1.77
N GLY A 628 -33.26 7.33 -2.31
CA GLY A 628 -34.50 7.05 -1.63
C GLY A 628 -34.74 5.57 -1.30
N SER A 629 -34.29 4.63 -2.14
CA SER A 629 -34.51 3.18 -1.89
C SER A 629 -33.57 2.67 -0.81
N THR A 630 -32.29 3.03 -0.85
CA THR A 630 -31.31 2.71 0.20
C THR A 630 -31.72 3.31 1.54
N ARG A 631 -32.23 4.55 1.53
CA ARG A 631 -32.72 5.21 2.75
C ARG A 631 -33.92 4.47 3.36
N ARG A 632 -34.85 3.97 2.54
CA ARG A 632 -35.99 3.16 3.03
C ARG A 632 -35.56 1.86 3.66
N VAL A 633 -34.61 1.14 3.04
CA VAL A 633 -34.03 -0.09 3.59
C VAL A 633 -33.32 0.20 4.92
N LEU A 634 -32.48 1.23 4.97
CA LEU A 634 -31.79 1.63 6.21
C LEU A 634 -32.77 2.03 7.31
N ALA A 635 -33.84 2.78 7.00
CA ALA A 635 -34.86 3.16 7.97
C ALA A 635 -35.60 1.93 8.51
N ALA A 636 -35.90 0.93 7.67
CA ALA A 636 -36.49 -0.33 8.10
C ALA A 636 -35.57 -1.12 9.03
N ILE A 637 -34.28 -1.21 8.66
CA ILE A 637 -33.27 -1.89 9.51
C ILE A 637 -33.14 -1.16 10.84
N GLN A 638 -32.99 0.18 10.84
CA GLN A 638 -32.85 0.96 12.06
C GLN A 638 -34.06 0.85 12.99
N SER A 639 -35.27 0.88 12.43
CA SER A 639 -36.49 0.76 13.24
C SER A 639 -36.62 -0.64 13.84
N GLY A 640 -36.36 -1.71 13.07
CA GLY A 640 -36.33 -3.07 13.56
C GLY A 640 -35.23 -3.27 14.61
N PHE A 641 -34.03 -2.81 14.33
CA PHE A 641 -32.89 -2.89 15.27
C PHE A 641 -33.21 -2.18 16.61
N ALA A 642 -33.74 -0.96 16.57
CA ALA A 642 -34.12 -0.24 17.78
C ALA A 642 -35.20 -0.94 18.59
N ARG A 643 -36.11 -1.67 17.97
CA ARG A 643 -37.18 -2.45 18.64
C ARG A 643 -36.60 -3.61 19.45
N TYR A 644 -35.64 -4.35 18.91
CA TYR A 644 -35.06 -5.54 19.55
C TYR A 644 -33.84 -5.23 20.42
N TYR A 645 -33.05 -4.18 20.09
CA TYR A 645 -31.79 -3.85 20.74
C TYR A 645 -31.77 -2.47 21.44
N GLY A 646 -32.92 -1.75 21.42
CA GLY A 646 -33.08 -0.48 22.12
C GLY A 646 -32.11 0.59 21.62
N ASN A 647 -31.43 1.28 22.56
CA ASN A 647 -30.48 2.35 22.25
C ASN A 647 -29.06 1.85 21.91
N ALA A 648 -28.91 0.62 21.48
CA ALA A 648 -27.63 0.12 21.05
C ALA A 648 -27.11 0.91 19.84
N PRO A 649 -25.81 1.17 19.72
CA PRO A 649 -25.26 1.84 18.53
C PRO A 649 -25.48 0.95 17.33
N PHE A 650 -26.10 1.54 16.31
CA PHE A 650 -26.34 0.88 15.03
C PHE A 650 -25.24 1.29 14.05
N SER A 651 -24.38 0.35 13.67
CA SER A 651 -23.38 0.54 12.62
C SER A 651 -23.67 -0.40 11.47
N TYR A 652 -23.59 0.09 10.24
CA TYR A 652 -23.80 -0.68 9.03
C TYR A 652 -22.67 -0.41 8.03
N GLY A 653 -22.50 -1.33 7.09
CA GLY A 653 -21.57 -1.20 6.00
C GLY A 653 -22.12 -1.78 4.71
N PHE A 654 -21.38 -1.58 3.64
CA PHE A 654 -21.65 -2.18 2.33
C PHE A 654 -20.46 -3.08 1.95
N VAL A 655 -20.74 -4.29 1.52
CA VAL A 655 -19.71 -5.27 1.16
C VAL A 655 -18.85 -4.78 -0.01
N ASP A 656 -19.44 -4.10 -0.99
CA ASP A 656 -18.70 -3.48 -2.11
C ASP A 656 -17.72 -2.39 -1.63
N GLN A 657 -18.13 -1.56 -0.67
CA GLN A 657 -17.26 -0.52 -0.10
C GLN A 657 -16.11 -1.10 0.72
N ASP A 658 -16.33 -2.23 1.41
CA ASP A 658 -15.27 -2.89 2.16
C ASP A 658 -14.27 -3.56 1.22
N LEU A 659 -14.74 -4.19 0.13
CA LEU A 659 -13.87 -4.63 -0.95
C LEU A 659 -13.03 -3.48 -1.54
N ASP A 660 -13.65 -2.32 -1.78
CA ASP A 660 -12.92 -1.12 -2.21
C ASP A 660 -11.88 -0.66 -1.17
N ARG A 661 -12.16 -0.84 0.11
CA ARG A 661 -11.19 -0.55 1.18
C ARG A 661 -9.97 -1.46 1.15
N LEU A 662 -10.16 -2.74 0.83
CA LEU A 662 -9.04 -3.67 0.69
C LEU A 662 -8.05 -3.23 -0.40
N TYR A 663 -8.56 -2.66 -1.51
CA TYR A 663 -7.72 -2.20 -2.64
C TYR A 663 -7.34 -0.72 -2.58
N ARG A 664 -7.66 -0.02 -1.47
CA ARG A 664 -7.33 1.42 -1.34
C ARG A 664 -5.84 1.70 -1.38
N ALA A 665 -5.03 0.83 -0.80
CA ALA A 665 -3.57 1.00 -0.79
C ALA A 665 -3.02 0.94 -2.22
N GLU A 666 -3.45 -0.03 -3.02
CA GLU A 666 -3.08 -0.20 -4.41
C GLU A 666 -3.61 0.93 -5.29
N THR A 667 -4.85 1.36 -5.07
CA THR A 667 -5.45 2.49 -5.80
C THR A 667 -4.70 3.79 -5.51
N ARG A 668 -4.34 4.06 -4.27
CA ARG A 668 -3.52 5.21 -3.88
C ARG A 668 -2.14 5.17 -4.54
N MET A 669 -1.50 4.00 -4.53
CA MET A 669 -0.23 3.81 -5.25
C MET A 669 -0.38 4.09 -6.74
N GLY A 670 -1.40 3.56 -7.40
CA GLY A 670 -1.67 3.82 -8.81
C GLY A 670 -1.86 5.31 -9.10
N SER A 671 -2.58 6.04 -8.23
CA SER A 671 -2.77 7.49 -8.35
C SER A 671 -1.45 8.25 -8.20
N LEU A 672 -0.60 7.88 -7.23
CA LEU A 672 0.73 8.47 -7.05
C LEU A 672 1.62 8.21 -8.27
N PHE A 673 1.62 6.98 -8.81
CA PHE A 673 2.34 6.64 -10.05
C PHE A 673 1.91 7.53 -11.20
N THR A 674 0.61 7.73 -11.37
CA THR A 674 0.04 8.59 -12.43
C THR A 674 0.54 10.03 -12.31
N ILE A 675 0.50 10.61 -11.11
CA ILE A 675 0.97 11.98 -10.87
C ILE A 675 2.46 12.11 -11.17
N PHE A 676 3.28 11.16 -10.71
CA PHE A 676 4.72 11.20 -10.94
C PHE A 676 5.11 10.94 -12.40
N ALA A 677 4.34 10.12 -13.12
CA ALA A 677 4.50 9.97 -14.57
C ALA A 677 4.19 11.27 -15.30
N ILE A 678 3.10 11.95 -14.95
CA ILE A 678 2.75 13.27 -15.51
C ILE A 678 3.86 14.30 -15.23
N LEU A 679 4.36 14.37 -13.99
CA LEU A 679 5.46 15.27 -13.62
C LEU A 679 6.75 14.96 -14.39
N SER A 680 7.08 13.68 -14.56
CA SER A 680 8.22 13.24 -15.38
C SER A 680 8.10 13.70 -16.84
N ILE A 681 6.91 13.55 -17.43
CA ILE A 681 6.61 14.02 -18.79
C ILE A 681 6.75 15.55 -18.87
N LEU A 682 6.17 16.29 -17.92
CA LEU A 682 6.25 17.75 -17.89
C LEU A 682 7.70 18.24 -17.82
N ILE A 683 8.53 17.64 -16.94
CA ILE A 683 9.96 17.99 -16.84
C ILE A 683 10.69 17.66 -18.15
N SER A 684 10.36 16.53 -18.79
CA SER A 684 10.93 16.14 -20.08
C SER A 684 10.54 17.10 -21.20
N CYS A 685 9.29 17.55 -21.21
CA CYS A 685 8.80 18.58 -22.15
C CYS A 685 9.52 19.91 -21.97
N LEU A 686 9.74 20.36 -20.72
CA LEU A 686 10.49 21.59 -20.44
C LEU A 686 11.93 21.51 -20.98
N GLY A 687 12.58 20.34 -20.86
CA GLY A 687 13.89 20.08 -21.44
C GLY A 687 13.92 20.17 -22.95
N LEU A 688 12.99 19.45 -23.59
CA LEU A 688 12.86 19.44 -25.03
C LEU A 688 12.50 20.83 -25.61
N PHE A 689 11.59 21.54 -24.94
CA PHE A 689 11.23 22.92 -25.27
C PHE A 689 12.42 23.84 -25.26
N GLY A 690 13.25 23.77 -24.21
CA GLY A 690 14.48 24.53 -24.13
C GLY A 690 15.48 24.20 -25.23
N LEU A 691 15.69 22.89 -25.50
CA LEU A 691 16.58 22.45 -26.58
C LEU A 691 16.10 22.87 -27.96
N ALA A 692 14.77 22.72 -28.23
CA ALA A 692 14.16 23.14 -29.50
C ALA A 692 14.31 24.65 -29.71
N THR A 693 14.10 25.46 -28.65
CA THR A 693 14.32 26.92 -28.70
C THR A 693 15.74 27.26 -29.13
N PHE A 694 16.76 26.62 -28.55
CA PHE A 694 18.15 26.84 -28.91
C PHE A 694 18.53 26.32 -30.29
N ALA A 695 18.04 25.15 -30.67
CA ALA A 695 18.29 24.60 -32.01
C ALA A 695 17.72 25.53 -33.08
N THR A 696 16.55 26.07 -32.87
CA THR A 696 15.89 27.01 -33.78
C THR A 696 16.65 28.34 -33.84
N GLN A 697 17.06 28.90 -32.69
CA GLN A 697 17.85 30.13 -32.68
C GLN A 697 19.19 30.00 -33.42
N ARG A 698 19.85 28.84 -33.37
CA ARG A 698 21.08 28.58 -34.12
C ARG A 698 20.88 28.48 -35.63
N ARG A 699 19.72 28.04 -36.07
CA ARG A 699 19.38 27.83 -37.47
C ARG A 699 18.55 28.98 -38.07
N THR A 700 18.39 30.11 -37.38
CA THR A 700 17.53 31.21 -37.80
C THR A 700 17.94 31.75 -39.21
N LYS A 701 19.23 31.86 -39.48
CA LYS A 701 19.73 32.26 -40.83
C LYS A 701 19.40 31.18 -41.89
N GLU A 702 19.63 29.92 -41.59
CA GLU A 702 19.28 28.77 -42.49
C GLU A 702 17.79 28.73 -42.79
N ILE A 703 16.93 28.91 -41.75
CA ILE A 703 15.48 28.99 -41.88
C ILE A 703 15.07 30.19 -42.76
N GLY A 704 15.70 31.36 -42.54
CA GLY A 704 15.45 32.54 -43.32
C GLY A 704 15.82 32.37 -44.82
N VAL A 705 16.99 31.80 -45.12
CA VAL A 705 17.40 31.50 -46.51
C VAL A 705 16.43 30.53 -47.18
N ARG A 706 16.04 29.43 -46.50
CA ARG A 706 15.08 28.45 -47.04
C ARG A 706 13.72 29.06 -47.32
N LYS A 707 13.29 29.98 -46.44
CA LYS A 707 12.01 30.68 -46.60
C LYS A 707 12.01 31.61 -47.82
N VAL A 708 13.11 32.31 -48.03
CA VAL A 708 13.33 33.16 -49.23
C VAL A 708 13.35 32.31 -50.50
N LEU A 709 13.86 31.06 -50.41
CA LEU A 709 13.86 30.07 -51.51
C LEU A 709 12.53 29.33 -51.68
N GLY A 710 11.45 29.74 -50.97
CA GLY A 710 10.11 29.19 -51.17
C GLY A 710 9.74 27.99 -50.28
N ALA A 711 10.54 27.64 -49.25
CA ALA A 711 10.18 26.55 -48.36
C ALA A 711 8.96 26.93 -47.51
N GLY A 712 7.92 26.12 -47.55
CA GLY A 712 6.69 26.26 -46.73
C GLY A 712 6.96 26.03 -45.22
N ASP A 713 6.20 26.70 -44.36
CA ASP A 713 6.34 26.58 -42.88
C ASP A 713 6.24 25.14 -42.37
N ALA A 714 5.34 24.31 -42.97
CA ALA A 714 5.19 22.90 -42.61
C ALA A 714 6.46 22.07 -42.92
N GLY A 715 7.17 22.36 -44.00
CA GLY A 715 8.44 21.68 -44.36
C GLY A 715 9.56 21.99 -43.36
N ILE A 716 9.62 23.23 -42.87
CA ILE A 716 10.61 23.69 -41.86
C ILE A 716 10.31 23.01 -40.52
N VAL A 717 9.04 22.95 -40.14
CA VAL A 717 8.59 22.26 -38.92
C VAL A 717 8.94 20.76 -38.96
N ALA A 718 8.63 20.10 -40.07
CA ALA A 718 8.92 18.69 -40.26
C ALA A 718 10.40 18.37 -40.17
N LEU A 719 11.26 19.21 -40.79
CA LEU A 719 12.71 19.05 -40.78
C LEU A 719 13.29 19.11 -39.35
N LEU A 720 12.88 20.11 -38.57
CA LEU A 720 13.37 20.30 -37.20
C LEU A 720 12.77 19.24 -36.26
N ALA A 721 11.50 18.92 -36.39
CA ALA A 721 10.85 17.88 -35.59
C ALA A 721 11.47 16.50 -35.81
N LYS A 722 11.85 16.17 -37.06
CA LYS A 722 12.45 14.87 -37.39
C LYS A 722 13.70 14.55 -36.58
N GLU A 723 14.54 15.51 -36.27
CA GLU A 723 15.76 15.30 -35.46
C GLU A 723 15.41 14.87 -34.03
N PHE A 724 14.43 15.50 -33.41
CA PHE A 724 14.01 15.18 -32.03
C PHE A 724 13.15 13.90 -31.98
N LEU A 725 12.23 13.72 -32.92
CA LEU A 725 11.41 12.52 -32.99
C LEU A 725 12.25 11.25 -33.18
N ARG A 726 13.35 11.33 -33.93
CA ARG A 726 14.29 10.22 -34.09
C ARG A 726 14.90 9.78 -32.75
N LEU A 727 15.21 10.75 -31.85
CA LEU A 727 15.73 10.42 -30.51
C LEU A 727 14.64 9.78 -29.64
N VAL A 728 13.40 10.25 -29.76
CA VAL A 728 12.28 9.63 -29.06
C VAL A 728 12.03 8.19 -29.56
N VAL A 729 12.04 7.95 -30.88
CA VAL A 729 11.94 6.58 -31.44
C VAL A 729 13.06 5.69 -30.92
N LEU A 730 14.30 6.20 -30.87
CA LEU A 730 15.42 5.43 -30.30
C LEU A 730 15.21 5.11 -28.80
N SER A 731 14.59 6.03 -28.04
CA SER A 731 14.26 5.78 -26.64
C SER A 731 13.20 4.69 -26.44
N LEU A 732 12.24 4.53 -27.38
CA LEU A 732 11.24 3.46 -27.34
C LEU A 732 11.88 2.07 -27.42
N LEU A 733 12.94 1.91 -28.23
CA LEU A 733 13.66 0.64 -28.37
C LEU A 733 14.30 0.17 -27.06
N ILE A 734 14.67 1.12 -26.18
CA ILE A 734 15.23 0.83 -24.85
C ILE A 734 14.09 0.67 -23.83
N ALA A 735 13.11 1.57 -23.89
CA ALA A 735 12.06 1.66 -22.89
C ALA A 735 11.12 0.44 -22.89
N PHE A 736 10.72 -0.06 -24.07
CA PHE A 736 9.76 -1.14 -24.17
C PHE A 736 10.23 -2.47 -23.56
N PRO A 737 11.43 -2.98 -23.85
CA PRO A 737 11.93 -4.19 -23.22
C PRO A 737 12.06 -4.04 -21.70
N VAL A 738 12.59 -2.90 -21.24
CA VAL A 738 12.80 -2.66 -19.80
C VAL A 738 11.46 -2.55 -19.05
N ALA A 739 10.50 -1.79 -19.61
CA ALA A 739 9.18 -1.65 -19.01
C ALA A 739 8.41 -2.98 -19.03
N GLY A 740 8.47 -3.72 -20.14
CA GLY A 740 7.84 -5.02 -20.25
C GLY A 740 8.38 -6.03 -19.24
N TRP A 741 9.70 -6.10 -19.09
CA TRP A 741 10.33 -6.94 -18.06
C TRP A 741 9.93 -6.53 -16.63
N ALA A 742 9.99 -5.24 -16.31
CA ALA A 742 9.67 -4.73 -15.00
C ALA A 742 8.20 -4.99 -14.62
N MET A 743 7.27 -4.78 -15.58
CA MET A 743 5.84 -5.00 -15.34
C MET A 743 5.48 -6.48 -15.30
N HIS A 744 6.14 -7.32 -16.11
CA HIS A 744 5.95 -8.76 -15.99
C HIS A 744 6.35 -9.26 -14.59
N ARG A 745 7.50 -8.81 -14.09
CA ARG A 745 7.98 -9.15 -12.74
C ARG A 745 7.06 -8.64 -11.63
N TRP A 746 6.50 -7.46 -11.80
CA TRP A 746 5.54 -6.89 -10.84
C TRP A 746 4.22 -7.66 -10.81
N LEU A 747 3.71 -8.05 -11.99
CA LEU A 747 2.48 -8.83 -12.12
C LEU A 747 2.60 -10.27 -11.57
N GLU A 748 3.81 -10.82 -11.42
CA GLU A 748 4.01 -12.13 -10.77
C GLU A 748 3.55 -12.16 -9.32
N GLY A 749 3.49 -11.00 -8.66
CA GLY A 749 2.97 -10.87 -7.28
C GLY A 749 1.45 -11.00 -7.15
N PHE A 750 0.70 -11.13 -8.26
CA PHE A 750 -0.76 -11.26 -8.25
C PHE A 750 -1.19 -12.64 -8.73
N ALA A 751 -2.11 -13.30 -7.98
CA ALA A 751 -2.71 -14.55 -8.40
C ALA A 751 -3.54 -14.40 -9.68
N TYR A 752 -4.17 -13.23 -9.82
CA TYR A 752 -4.98 -12.87 -11.00
C TYR A 752 -4.39 -11.62 -11.65
N LYS A 753 -3.88 -11.78 -12.86
CA LYS A 753 -3.12 -10.75 -13.57
C LYS A 753 -3.63 -10.51 -14.98
N VAL A 754 -3.53 -9.27 -15.43
CA VAL A 754 -3.78 -8.92 -16.83
C VAL A 754 -2.61 -9.38 -17.70
N SER A 755 -2.90 -9.74 -18.95
CA SER A 755 -1.86 -9.93 -19.97
C SER A 755 -1.41 -8.56 -20.49
N ILE A 756 -0.10 -8.30 -20.50
CA ILE A 756 0.44 -7.07 -21.08
C ILE A 756 0.22 -7.10 -22.58
N SER A 757 -0.76 -6.33 -23.05
CA SER A 757 -1.11 -6.27 -24.47
C SER A 757 -0.18 -5.32 -25.22
N GLY A 758 0.08 -5.62 -26.50
CA GLY A 758 0.90 -4.78 -27.39
C GLY A 758 0.35 -3.35 -27.56
N TRP A 759 -0.96 -3.14 -27.36
CA TRP A 759 -1.56 -1.81 -27.46
C TRP A 759 -1.03 -0.85 -26.38
N VAL A 760 -0.63 -1.33 -25.21
CA VAL A 760 -0.04 -0.52 -24.13
C VAL A 760 1.23 0.16 -24.61
N PHE A 761 2.09 -0.59 -25.30
CA PHE A 761 3.33 -0.05 -25.87
C PHE A 761 3.04 0.91 -27.01
N ALA A 762 2.07 0.61 -27.87
CA ALA A 762 1.63 1.50 -28.96
C ALA A 762 1.06 2.81 -28.41
N ALA A 763 0.22 2.76 -27.37
CA ALA A 763 -0.34 3.94 -26.71
C ALA A 763 0.74 4.79 -26.04
N ALA A 764 1.64 4.17 -25.27
CA ALA A 764 2.72 4.87 -24.59
C ALA A 764 3.69 5.52 -25.59
N GLY A 765 4.08 4.80 -26.64
CA GLY A 765 4.92 5.32 -27.72
C GLY A 765 4.24 6.44 -28.50
N GLY A 766 2.96 6.27 -28.84
CA GLY A 766 2.15 7.27 -29.51
C GLY A 766 2.02 8.58 -28.69
N MET A 767 1.74 8.47 -27.38
CA MET A 767 1.72 9.60 -26.47
C MET A 767 3.07 10.32 -26.41
N ALA A 768 4.17 9.58 -26.23
CA ALA A 768 5.50 10.18 -26.16
C ALA A 768 5.85 10.92 -27.44
N LEU A 769 5.57 10.34 -28.61
CA LEU A 769 5.79 10.96 -29.92
C LEU A 769 4.90 12.19 -30.13
N ALA A 770 3.61 12.11 -29.75
CA ALA A 770 2.67 13.22 -29.88
C ALA A 770 3.10 14.41 -29.00
N ILE A 771 3.44 14.16 -27.75
CA ILE A 771 3.90 15.18 -26.80
C ILE A 771 5.19 15.82 -27.28
N ALA A 772 6.18 15.02 -27.73
CA ALA A 772 7.43 15.54 -28.28
C ALA A 772 7.20 16.38 -29.54
N PHE A 773 6.33 15.89 -30.45
CA PHE A 773 5.96 16.63 -31.67
C PHE A 773 5.29 17.97 -31.33
N LEU A 774 4.29 17.99 -30.46
CA LEU A 774 3.61 19.20 -30.04
C LEU A 774 4.57 20.22 -29.41
N THR A 775 5.45 19.73 -28.51
CA THR A 775 6.44 20.57 -27.81
C THR A 775 7.42 21.23 -28.81
N VAL A 776 7.94 20.47 -29.77
CA VAL A 776 8.87 20.98 -30.80
C VAL A 776 8.17 21.87 -31.82
N SER A 777 6.97 21.46 -32.26
CA SER A 777 6.21 22.18 -33.29
C SER A 777 5.85 23.59 -32.83
N TYR A 778 5.43 23.76 -31.57
CA TYR A 778 5.12 25.08 -31.03
C TYR A 778 6.30 26.08 -31.18
N GLN A 779 7.53 25.64 -30.84
CA GLN A 779 8.73 26.51 -30.99
C GLN A 779 9.13 26.74 -32.43
N THR A 780 8.98 25.72 -33.24
CA THR A 780 9.35 25.79 -34.66
C THR A 780 8.39 26.67 -35.44
N ILE A 781 7.09 26.60 -35.19
CA ILE A 781 6.07 27.48 -35.77
C ILE A 781 6.36 28.94 -35.37
N LYS A 782 6.64 29.19 -34.10
CA LYS A 782 6.94 30.52 -33.62
C LYS A 782 8.18 31.12 -34.32
N ALA A 783 9.16 30.31 -34.62
CA ALA A 783 10.37 30.74 -35.35
C ALA A 783 10.12 30.85 -36.87
N ALA A 784 9.29 29.97 -37.45
CA ALA A 784 8.90 30.04 -38.87
C ALA A 784 8.06 31.30 -39.17
N LEU A 785 7.28 31.78 -38.22
CA LEU A 785 6.47 33.00 -38.36
C LEU A 785 7.27 34.28 -38.18
N THR A 786 8.57 34.26 -37.82
CA THR A 786 9.42 35.48 -37.76
C THR A 786 9.73 35.95 -39.17
N ASN A 787 9.74 37.29 -39.36
CA ASN A 787 9.98 37.93 -40.63
C ASN A 787 11.41 37.59 -41.17
N PRO A 788 11.55 37.00 -42.37
CA PRO A 788 12.81 36.59 -42.91
C PRO A 788 13.82 37.75 -43.10
N VAL A 789 13.33 38.96 -43.36
CA VAL A 789 14.20 40.18 -43.49
C VAL A 789 14.89 40.52 -42.17
N GLN A 790 14.18 40.37 -41.03
CA GLN A 790 14.76 40.60 -39.71
C GLN A 790 15.77 39.49 -39.33
N SER A 791 15.49 38.26 -39.79
CA SER A 791 16.38 37.09 -39.56
C SER A 791 17.71 37.16 -40.31
N LEU A 792 17.76 37.85 -41.44
CA LEU A 792 18.96 38.04 -42.25
C LEU A 792 19.76 39.31 -41.82
N ARG A 793 19.09 40.32 -41.19
CA ARG A 793 19.66 41.61 -40.76
C ARG A 793 20.28 41.62 -39.37
N SER A 794 20.03 40.54 -38.55
CA SER A 794 20.61 40.41 -37.20
C SER A 794 22.06 39.98 -37.26
N GLU A 795 23.00 40.92 -37.07
CA GLU A 795 24.41 40.66 -36.76
C GLU A 795 24.61 40.10 -35.34
#